data_af285a29610a835a88e62a7775fb946a
#
_entry.id   af285a29610a835a88e62a7775fb946a
#
_cell.length_a   1.000
_cell.length_b   1.000
_cell.length_c   1.000
_cell.angle_alpha   90.00
_cell.angle_beta   90.00
_cell.angle_gamma   90.00
#
_symmetry.space_group_name_H-M   'P 1'
#
loop_
_entity.id
_entity.type
_entity.pdbx_description
1 polymer ?
#
loop_
_entity_poly.entity_id
_entity_poly.type
_entity_poly.pdbx_seq_one_letter_code
_entity_poly.pdbx_strand_id
1 'polypeptide(L)'
;MSRKIYTYTDLAHLRESRTFHQIRHIPQIAVSSDLRKGLKGSVAVDHTDGLFREDPQVLVTEFGNLVMAADQEWNSDRSRFERTILLASYLRKRLEETDDPSAIRWLTGCMRNLDAMQNAVMLLEQAAVKPQDLPCTGDRNVELLRDAWENLREEDESLAVLAEKLESLNTKEKWETVLCAAFGEKRPFAETGKLVFHGFYHITPFQERFMRQLERAGFELLFLFPYDERYPFVYEVWDKTYDVGNGYPPKSEWKMERSQAEDVYGDIFAGRTKVKLSNHLSIREYPSVLEFADAVKKIRRENIALYSADYKRANRILRDYFPDAYGERMLLAYPVGRFVGVLNRMWEEELGSVVLEKRDLITAFSSGWLVKDGIPGSVYLQELTDLLPFFRGCRTSGEWRARIALFREIEEKVLTSFETEREAEKSIARWQESMENPLVKFGVFAGEKERRNAVLVLIEQLFSLAEQLYAPKKKICISEHMQRLAQVLAQCEHSEERYEEEQALMAEIFRQLDRPGDMKLLCAPGDLTKALDLYFSGRLEEEEQPNRIGLVYPLYFVDAACIKNRGRIHICLSDGSSLPGKQKEYPWPLSRKVIRKCLEKTGNPLLFCLQRVMDQGAEADRYFIYCAVKNRDVTFSWVSNFNGKHLTPSAYLTLFEDAAGIQSVREADPGITGARVERIPYGTEKVRPYNVGKAPCGMAKEARMTYALCPMRYTLSYILEKYPSYHSEFQENYAVNPLIQSLLSLLKTDGVTKEEVYQNVIELFPQLCGAEKRQIYDYLQSNGQETEAGHSDCGSFSYTDERLKLEFPNPQVREVVLARFAGLSTPDGRTGMDLKEKMVATQEEMKCGRGDAVRAVCSFCPQIDLCRNAIFAADQEEYYD
;
A
#
# COMPACT_ATOMS: atom_id res chain seq x y z
N MET A 1 16.69 -8.23 46.47
CA MET A 1 15.96 -7.06 45.96
C MET A 1 14.49 -7.45 45.88
N SER A 2 13.59 -6.79 46.58
CA SER A 2 12.21 -7.26 46.65
C SER A 2 11.32 -6.45 45.73
N ARG A 3 11.02 -7.01 44.56
CA ARG A 3 9.87 -6.58 43.78
C ARG A 3 8.62 -6.86 44.62
N LYS A 4 7.69 -5.93 44.71
CA LYS A 4 6.45 -6.14 45.43
C LYS A 4 5.26 -6.06 44.47
N ILE A 5 4.34 -6.99 44.63
CA ILE A 5 3.12 -7.04 43.81
C ILE A 5 1.93 -6.65 44.65
N TYR A 6 1.14 -5.73 44.11
CA TYR A 6 -0.11 -5.24 44.65
C TYR A 6 -1.19 -5.45 43.62
N THR A 7 -2.35 -5.93 44.04
CA THR A 7 -3.47 -6.10 43.12
C THR A 7 -4.72 -5.40 43.65
N TYR A 8 -5.58 -5.08 42.69
CA TYR A 8 -6.96 -4.63 42.96
C TYR A 8 -7.91 -5.46 42.11
N THR A 9 -9.20 -5.46 42.44
CA THR A 9 -10.16 -6.40 41.85
C THR A 9 -10.91 -5.84 40.66
N ASP A 10 -11.04 -4.52 40.55
CA ASP A 10 -11.87 -3.88 39.54
C ASP A 10 -11.26 -2.55 39.05
N LEU A 11 -11.09 -2.45 37.74
CA LEU A 11 -10.61 -1.24 37.05
C LEU A 11 -11.57 -0.04 37.21
N ALA A 12 -12.87 -0.29 37.15
CA ALA A 12 -13.87 0.77 37.22
C ALA A 12 -13.97 1.35 38.65
N HIS A 13 -13.60 0.56 39.66
CA HIS A 13 -13.64 0.92 41.08
C HIS A 13 -12.25 1.13 41.69
N LEU A 14 -11.25 1.46 40.85
CA LEU A 14 -9.87 1.68 41.29
C LEU A 14 -9.76 2.69 42.43
N ARG A 15 -10.61 3.74 42.44
CA ARG A 15 -10.66 4.76 43.52
C ARG A 15 -11.07 4.22 44.86
N GLU A 16 -11.86 3.14 44.90
CA GLU A 16 -12.38 2.52 46.11
C GLU A 16 -11.42 1.46 46.64
N SER A 17 -10.43 1.08 45.81
CA SER A 17 -9.44 0.06 46.18
C SER A 17 -8.58 0.51 47.35
N ARG A 18 -8.58 -0.31 48.41
CA ARG A 18 -7.71 -0.10 49.60
C ARG A 18 -6.22 -0.18 49.20
N THR A 19 -5.90 -1.08 48.29
CA THR A 19 -4.53 -1.26 47.79
C THR A 19 -4.06 -0.02 47.07
N PHE A 20 -4.89 0.54 46.18
CA PHE A 20 -4.55 1.77 45.47
C PHE A 20 -4.35 2.95 46.44
N HIS A 21 -5.22 3.12 47.41
CA HIS A 21 -5.08 4.18 48.44
C HIS A 21 -3.76 4.12 49.21
N GLN A 22 -3.22 2.95 49.43
CA GLN A 22 -1.94 2.79 50.14
C GLN A 22 -0.73 3.28 49.35
N ILE A 23 -0.80 3.21 48.02
CA ILE A 23 0.34 3.46 47.12
C ILE A 23 0.15 4.65 46.18
N ARG A 24 -1.03 5.31 46.16
CA ARG A 24 -1.35 6.39 45.22
C ARG A 24 -0.40 7.59 45.27
N HIS A 25 0.22 7.83 46.43
CA HIS A 25 1.21 8.90 46.61
C HIS A 25 2.58 8.57 46.05
N ILE A 26 2.85 7.31 45.67
CA ILE A 26 4.09 6.88 45.05
C ILE A 26 4.02 7.20 43.57
N PRO A 27 5.11 7.74 42.94
CA PRO A 27 5.11 7.99 41.52
C PRO A 27 4.82 6.75 40.70
N GLN A 28 3.92 6.85 39.70
CA GLN A 28 3.45 5.74 38.90
C GLN A 28 3.92 5.86 37.46
N ILE A 29 4.38 4.76 36.89
CA ILE A 29 4.72 4.59 35.48
C ILE A 29 3.65 3.69 34.89
N ALA A 30 2.83 4.22 33.99
CA ALA A 30 1.81 3.47 33.27
C ALA A 30 2.41 2.79 32.03
N VAL A 31 1.85 1.65 31.66
CA VAL A 31 2.31 0.91 30.47
C VAL A 31 2.03 1.67 29.16
N SER A 32 0.98 2.51 29.14
CA SER A 32 0.56 3.26 27.94
C SER A 32 0.10 4.68 28.27
N SER A 33 0.12 5.55 27.25
CA SER A 33 -0.38 6.93 27.34
C SER A 33 -1.88 6.98 27.71
N ASP A 34 -2.67 6.03 27.20
CA ASP A 34 -4.10 6.00 27.47
C ASP A 34 -4.40 5.54 28.89
N LEU A 35 -3.66 4.55 29.39
CA LEU A 35 -3.75 4.16 30.80
C LEU A 35 -3.36 5.34 31.71
N ARG A 36 -2.29 6.09 31.37
CA ARG A 36 -1.91 7.32 32.07
C ARG A 36 -3.05 8.34 32.11
N LYS A 37 -3.68 8.60 30.95
CA LYS A 37 -4.83 9.52 30.86
C LYS A 37 -6.03 9.01 31.68
N GLY A 38 -6.29 7.70 31.64
CA GLY A 38 -7.32 7.06 32.43
C GLY A 38 -7.09 7.23 33.95
N LEU A 39 -5.87 6.96 34.40
CA LEU A 39 -5.46 7.12 35.79
C LEU A 39 -5.58 8.57 36.26
N LYS A 40 -5.09 9.53 35.51
CA LYS A 40 -5.22 10.96 35.81
C LYS A 40 -6.68 11.38 35.93
N GLY A 41 -7.53 10.97 34.96
CA GLY A 41 -8.97 11.23 35.00
C GLY A 41 -9.70 10.53 36.15
N SER A 42 -9.27 9.32 36.56
CA SER A 42 -9.90 8.56 37.64
C SER A 42 -9.64 9.14 39.01
N VAL A 43 -8.55 9.88 39.18
CA VAL A 43 -8.16 10.51 40.47
C VAL A 43 -8.45 12.01 40.51
N ALA A 44 -9.14 12.54 39.50
CA ALA A 44 -9.62 13.92 39.54
C ALA A 44 -10.62 14.08 40.70
N VAL A 45 -10.38 15.08 41.55
CA VAL A 45 -11.23 15.36 42.72
C VAL A 45 -12.37 16.29 42.28
N ASP A 46 -13.59 15.91 42.67
CA ASP A 46 -14.76 16.75 42.44
C ASP A 46 -14.70 17.90 43.48
N HIS A 47 -14.43 19.09 42.98
CA HIS A 47 -14.45 20.29 43.80
C HIS A 47 -15.88 20.87 43.89
N THR A 48 -16.21 21.49 44.99
CA THR A 48 -17.49 22.13 45.25
C THR A 48 -17.85 23.24 44.28
N ASP A 49 -16.90 23.69 43.48
CA ASP A 49 -17.06 24.66 42.36
C ASP A 49 -17.40 24.00 41.01
N GLY A 50 -17.58 22.67 40.98
CA GLY A 50 -17.89 21.92 39.72
C GLY A 50 -16.74 21.78 38.77
N LEU A 51 -15.53 22.14 39.15
CA LEU A 51 -14.33 22.00 38.32
C LEU A 51 -13.58 20.72 38.72
N PHE A 52 -13.42 19.81 37.73
CA PHE A 52 -12.56 18.65 37.92
C PHE A 52 -11.10 19.07 37.85
N ARG A 53 -10.38 18.96 38.97
CA ARG A 53 -8.93 19.15 39.02
C ARG A 53 -8.22 17.82 39.22
N GLU A 54 -7.08 17.65 38.56
CA GLU A 54 -6.20 16.48 38.82
C GLU A 54 -5.76 16.50 40.30
N ASP A 55 -5.79 15.34 40.96
CA ASP A 55 -5.26 15.24 42.32
C ASP A 55 -3.73 15.44 42.29
N PRO A 56 -3.21 16.53 42.90
CA PRO A 56 -1.79 16.82 42.89
C PRO A 56 -0.94 15.80 43.64
N GLN A 57 -1.55 14.89 44.39
CA GLN A 57 -0.87 13.83 45.10
C GLN A 57 -0.58 12.61 44.22
N VAL A 58 -1.30 12.49 43.08
CA VAL A 58 -1.11 11.36 42.14
C VAL A 58 -0.26 11.80 40.97
N LEU A 59 0.96 11.29 40.93
CA LEU A 59 1.92 11.56 39.90
C LEU A 59 2.04 10.37 38.96
N VAL A 60 1.67 10.54 37.69
CA VAL A 60 1.67 9.46 36.68
C VAL A 60 2.36 9.90 35.40
N THR A 61 3.32 9.11 34.95
CA THR A 61 3.93 9.21 33.64
C THR A 61 3.73 7.91 32.85
N GLU A 62 4.12 7.87 31.60
CA GLU A 62 4.16 6.64 30.80
C GLU A 62 5.60 6.15 30.58
N PHE A 63 5.76 4.88 30.28
CA PHE A 63 7.09 4.29 30.07
C PHE A 63 7.84 4.94 28.90
N GLY A 64 7.14 5.33 27.82
CA GLY A 64 7.73 6.05 26.69
C GLY A 64 8.43 7.35 27.08
N ASN A 65 7.83 8.14 27.98
CA ASN A 65 8.46 9.36 28.48
C ASN A 65 9.73 9.08 29.28
N LEU A 66 9.77 7.95 29.99
CA LEU A 66 10.99 7.54 30.72
C LEU A 66 12.13 7.22 29.74
N VAL A 67 11.83 6.53 28.64
CA VAL A 67 12.79 6.22 27.58
C VAL A 67 13.29 7.51 26.94
N MET A 68 12.38 8.40 26.52
CA MET A 68 12.73 9.68 25.90
C MET A 68 13.58 10.57 26.83
N ALA A 69 13.28 10.55 28.13
CA ALA A 69 14.06 11.31 29.13
C ALA A 69 15.46 10.72 29.33
N ALA A 70 15.62 9.41 29.18
CA ALA A 70 16.92 8.73 29.25
C ALA A 70 17.77 8.95 28.00
N ASP A 71 17.15 8.84 26.81
CA ASP A 71 17.80 9.07 25.51
C ASP A 71 16.78 9.40 24.42
N GLN A 72 16.81 10.65 23.92
CA GLN A 72 15.92 11.12 22.86
C GLN A 72 16.27 10.53 21.49
N GLU A 73 17.54 10.20 21.28
CA GLU A 73 18.05 9.79 19.96
C GLU A 73 17.97 8.27 19.73
N TRP A 74 17.86 7.47 20.79
CA TRP A 74 17.92 5.99 20.70
C TRP A 74 17.04 5.40 19.60
N ASN A 75 15.83 5.89 19.49
CA ASN A 75 14.84 5.36 18.54
C ASN A 75 14.11 6.48 17.79
N SER A 76 14.81 7.59 17.56
CA SER A 76 14.30 8.65 16.70
C SER A 76 14.18 8.19 15.25
N ASP A 77 13.25 8.77 14.48
CA ASP A 77 13.09 8.47 13.06
C ASP A 77 14.41 8.69 12.30
N ARG A 78 15.19 9.68 12.73
CA ARG A 78 16.52 9.96 12.20
C ARG A 78 17.49 8.81 12.41
N SER A 79 17.62 8.31 13.63
CA SER A 79 18.54 7.21 13.94
C SER A 79 18.14 5.91 13.23
N ARG A 80 16.85 5.65 13.08
CA ARG A 80 16.36 4.51 12.28
C ARG A 80 16.71 4.66 10.82
N PHE A 81 16.54 5.85 10.29
CA PHE A 81 16.87 6.17 8.90
C PHE A 81 18.37 5.99 8.64
N GLU A 82 19.23 6.50 9.51
CA GLU A 82 20.69 6.33 9.42
C GLU A 82 21.12 4.86 9.49
N ARG A 83 20.56 4.08 10.41
CA ARG A 83 20.81 2.63 10.50
C ARG A 83 20.41 1.88 9.24
N THR A 84 19.31 2.27 8.62
CA THR A 84 18.90 1.67 7.35
C THR A 84 19.90 1.95 6.23
N ILE A 85 20.45 3.16 6.17
CA ILE A 85 21.53 3.50 5.22
C ILE A 85 22.77 2.66 5.48
N LEU A 86 23.18 2.53 6.72
CA LEU A 86 24.37 1.73 7.08
C LEU A 86 24.19 0.25 6.70
N LEU A 87 23.02 -0.33 6.96
CA LEU A 87 22.69 -1.69 6.56
C LEU A 87 22.67 -1.84 5.04
N ALA A 88 22.09 -0.89 4.31
CA ALA A 88 22.09 -0.89 2.84
C ALA A 88 23.52 -0.81 2.29
N SER A 89 24.35 0.06 2.86
CA SER A 89 25.75 0.22 2.48
C SER A 89 26.55 -1.06 2.72
N TYR A 90 26.34 -1.74 3.85
CA TYR A 90 26.98 -3.02 4.14
C TYR A 90 26.60 -4.09 3.12
N LEU A 91 25.30 -4.25 2.82
CA LEU A 91 24.82 -5.24 1.85
C LEU A 91 25.32 -4.94 0.43
N ARG A 92 25.39 -3.67 0.03
CA ARG A 92 25.94 -3.27 -1.26
C ARG A 92 27.41 -3.63 -1.36
N LYS A 93 28.21 -3.37 -0.33
CA LYS A 93 29.63 -3.78 -0.29
C LYS A 93 29.76 -5.28 -0.49
N ARG A 94 28.92 -6.09 0.18
CA ARG A 94 28.89 -7.55 0.01
C ARG A 94 28.50 -7.98 -1.41
N LEU A 95 27.61 -7.22 -2.08
CA LEU A 95 27.25 -7.44 -3.47
C LEU A 95 28.42 -7.16 -4.42
N GLU A 96 29.17 -6.10 -4.17
CA GLU A 96 30.37 -5.74 -4.95
C GLU A 96 31.53 -6.75 -4.80
N GLU A 97 31.57 -7.48 -3.68
CA GLU A 97 32.60 -8.49 -3.37
C GLU A 97 32.31 -9.89 -3.96
N THR A 98 31.16 -10.12 -4.60
CA THR A 98 30.76 -11.45 -5.09
C THR A 98 30.39 -11.44 -6.58
N ASP A 99 30.93 -12.44 -7.31
CA ASP A 99 30.58 -12.69 -8.72
C ASP A 99 29.59 -13.87 -8.88
N ASP A 100 29.22 -14.55 -7.78
CA ASP A 100 28.29 -15.67 -7.84
C ASP A 100 26.84 -15.18 -8.11
N PRO A 101 26.22 -15.55 -9.25
CA PRO A 101 24.87 -15.13 -9.58
C PRO A 101 23.81 -15.57 -8.56
N SER A 102 24.06 -16.65 -7.82
CA SER A 102 23.16 -17.13 -6.75
C SER A 102 23.29 -16.25 -5.50
N ALA A 103 24.51 -15.87 -5.15
CA ALA A 103 24.76 -14.94 -4.04
C ALA A 103 24.21 -13.53 -4.35
N ILE A 104 24.40 -13.04 -5.57
CA ILE A 104 23.87 -11.75 -6.01
C ILE A 104 22.35 -11.72 -5.86
N ARG A 105 21.63 -12.71 -6.42
CA ARG A 105 20.16 -12.80 -6.29
C ARG A 105 19.69 -12.85 -4.85
N TRP A 106 20.39 -13.60 -4.01
CA TRP A 106 20.07 -13.72 -2.59
C TRP A 106 20.29 -12.39 -1.85
N LEU A 107 21.43 -11.74 -1.99
CA LEU A 107 21.74 -10.44 -1.37
C LEU A 107 20.78 -9.35 -1.85
N THR A 108 20.44 -9.33 -3.15
CA THR A 108 19.41 -8.41 -3.69
C THR A 108 18.05 -8.64 -3.03
N GLY A 109 17.69 -9.90 -2.76
CA GLY A 109 16.50 -10.24 -1.98
C GLY A 109 16.58 -9.74 -0.54
N CYS A 110 17.74 -9.82 0.11
CA CYS A 110 17.97 -9.30 1.45
C CYS A 110 17.83 -7.76 1.51
N MET A 111 18.31 -7.05 0.49
CA MET A 111 18.17 -5.59 0.39
C MET A 111 16.71 -5.11 0.32
N ARG A 112 15.77 -5.97 -0.06
CA ARG A 112 14.32 -5.65 -0.03
C ARG A 112 13.71 -5.78 1.36
N ASN A 113 14.45 -6.34 2.34
CA ASN A 113 14.01 -6.59 3.70
C ASN A 113 14.86 -5.85 4.75
N LEU A 114 15.39 -4.68 4.38
CA LEU A 114 16.23 -3.87 5.27
C LEU A 114 15.50 -3.45 6.55
N ASP A 115 14.22 -3.11 6.45
CA ASP A 115 13.34 -2.80 7.58
C ASP A 115 13.22 -3.97 8.56
N ALA A 116 12.99 -5.17 8.04
CA ALA A 116 12.90 -6.38 8.87
C ALA A 116 14.26 -6.72 9.53
N MET A 117 15.38 -6.54 8.81
CA MET A 117 16.72 -6.73 9.38
C MET A 117 17.00 -5.71 10.48
N GLN A 118 16.69 -4.44 10.25
CA GLN A 118 16.84 -3.39 11.26
C GLN A 118 16.01 -3.70 12.51
N ASN A 119 14.75 -4.09 12.33
CA ASN A 119 13.88 -4.47 13.44
C ASN A 119 14.42 -5.69 14.20
N ALA A 120 15.03 -6.65 13.49
CA ALA A 120 15.69 -7.79 14.12
C ALA A 120 16.89 -7.37 14.97
N VAL A 121 17.74 -6.48 14.45
CA VAL A 121 18.88 -5.93 15.21
C VAL A 121 18.38 -5.18 16.46
N MET A 122 17.40 -4.30 16.29
CA MET A 122 16.86 -3.51 17.41
C MET A 122 16.24 -4.39 18.49
N LEU A 123 15.55 -5.45 18.11
CA LEU A 123 14.97 -6.41 19.04
C LEU A 123 16.05 -7.12 19.87
N LEU A 124 17.16 -7.51 19.23
CA LEU A 124 18.28 -8.15 19.90
C LEU A 124 19.06 -7.16 20.80
N GLU A 125 19.26 -5.92 20.35
CA GLU A 125 19.88 -4.87 21.16
C GLU A 125 19.05 -4.54 22.41
N GLN A 126 17.74 -4.47 22.27
CA GLN A 126 16.82 -4.31 23.40
C GLN A 126 16.92 -5.44 24.42
N ALA A 127 17.16 -6.67 23.94
CA ALA A 127 17.38 -7.84 24.75
C ALA A 127 18.84 -7.96 25.28
N ALA A 128 19.68 -6.96 25.06
CA ALA A 128 21.10 -6.96 25.42
C ALA A 128 21.84 -8.23 24.93
N VAL A 129 21.51 -8.69 23.74
CA VAL A 129 22.21 -9.76 23.03
C VAL A 129 23.38 -9.14 22.26
N LYS A 130 24.43 -9.90 22.08
CA LYS A 130 25.58 -9.51 21.26
C LYS A 130 25.62 -10.36 19.99
N PRO A 131 26.20 -9.87 18.87
CA PRO A 131 26.30 -10.65 17.62
C PRO A 131 26.87 -12.06 17.82
N GLN A 132 27.93 -12.22 18.64
CA GLN A 132 28.51 -13.50 18.94
C GLN A 132 27.61 -14.48 19.73
N ASP A 133 26.52 -13.97 20.32
CA ASP A 133 25.56 -14.79 21.06
C ASP A 133 24.60 -15.51 20.10
N LEU A 134 24.44 -15.01 18.88
CA LEU A 134 23.65 -15.70 17.87
C LEU A 134 24.25 -17.08 17.56
N PRO A 135 23.44 -18.14 17.53
CA PRO A 135 23.93 -19.48 17.24
C PRO A 135 24.32 -19.61 15.76
N CYS A 136 25.41 -20.33 15.49
CA CYS A 136 25.75 -20.80 14.16
C CYS A 136 24.70 -21.85 13.73
N THR A 137 23.72 -21.45 12.92
CA THR A 137 22.61 -22.32 12.53
C THR A 137 22.79 -22.98 11.17
N GLY A 138 23.79 -22.55 10.39
CA GLY A 138 23.90 -22.85 8.97
C GLY A 138 22.86 -22.16 8.09
N ASP A 139 22.06 -21.24 8.67
CA ASP A 139 21.15 -20.39 7.93
C ASP A 139 21.88 -19.12 7.49
N ARG A 140 22.09 -19.01 6.18
CA ARG A 140 22.80 -17.87 5.56
C ARG A 140 22.18 -16.51 5.95
N ASN A 141 20.87 -16.43 6.17
CA ASN A 141 20.22 -15.19 6.52
C ASN A 141 20.55 -14.76 7.96
N VAL A 142 20.62 -15.70 8.88
CA VAL A 142 21.00 -15.43 10.28
C VAL A 142 22.48 -15.08 10.39
N GLU A 143 23.33 -15.72 9.60
CA GLU A 143 24.75 -15.38 9.53
C GLU A 143 24.97 -13.98 8.96
N LEU A 144 24.28 -13.65 7.88
CA LEU A 144 24.29 -12.30 7.29
C LEU A 144 23.79 -11.24 8.29
N LEU A 145 22.69 -11.53 9.03
CA LEU A 145 22.22 -10.63 10.08
C LEU A 145 23.29 -10.38 11.13
N ARG A 146 23.97 -11.43 11.58
CA ARG A 146 25.05 -11.31 12.57
C ARG A 146 26.16 -10.40 12.08
N ASP A 147 26.66 -10.66 10.86
CA ASP A 147 27.80 -9.93 10.29
C ASP A 147 27.40 -8.45 10.00
N ALA A 148 26.18 -8.22 9.49
CA ALA A 148 25.63 -6.87 9.28
C ALA A 148 25.44 -6.12 10.59
N TRP A 149 25.02 -6.80 11.64
CA TRP A 149 24.86 -6.23 12.97
C TRP A 149 26.19 -5.90 13.63
N GLU A 150 27.22 -6.73 13.47
CA GLU A 150 28.60 -6.42 13.91
C GLU A 150 29.11 -5.13 13.26
N ASN A 151 28.97 -5.02 11.93
CA ASN A 151 29.35 -3.81 11.20
C ASN A 151 28.54 -2.58 11.66
N LEU A 152 27.22 -2.75 11.87
CA LEU A 152 26.36 -1.65 12.32
C LEU A 152 26.79 -1.14 13.71
N ARG A 153 27.22 -2.01 14.61
CA ARG A 153 27.72 -1.61 15.94
C ARG A 153 29.07 -0.88 15.90
N GLU A 154 29.86 -1.11 14.87
CA GLU A 154 31.13 -0.39 14.65
C GLU A 154 30.88 1.01 14.07
N GLU A 155 29.87 1.16 13.21
CA GLU A 155 29.58 2.40 12.47
C GLU A 155 28.57 3.30 13.20
N ASP A 156 27.62 2.74 13.95
CA ASP A 156 26.58 3.47 14.68
C ASP A 156 26.88 3.54 16.17
N GLU A 157 27.51 4.62 16.57
CA GLU A 157 27.79 4.91 17.99
C GLU A 157 26.50 4.94 18.83
N SER A 158 25.34 5.27 18.26
CA SER A 158 24.08 5.39 19.00
C SER A 158 23.59 4.05 19.58
N LEU A 159 23.94 2.93 18.97
CA LEU A 159 23.60 1.60 19.47
C LEU A 159 24.29 1.26 20.79
N ALA A 160 25.51 1.71 20.98
CA ALA A 160 26.26 1.52 22.22
C ALA A 160 25.84 2.53 23.31
N VAL A 161 25.53 3.77 22.91
CA VAL A 161 25.29 4.90 23.82
C VAL A 161 24.14 4.63 24.80
N LEU A 162 23.02 4.06 24.38
CA LEU A 162 21.94 3.77 25.32
C LEU A 162 22.35 2.75 26.37
N ALA A 163 23.09 1.71 25.97
CA ALA A 163 23.59 0.72 26.91
C ALA A 163 24.50 1.36 27.99
N GLU A 164 25.43 2.18 27.55
CA GLU A 164 26.34 2.92 28.41
C GLU A 164 25.63 3.95 29.29
N LYS A 165 24.67 4.70 28.73
CA LYS A 165 23.81 5.64 29.51
C LYS A 165 23.04 4.90 30.59
N LEU A 166 22.36 3.79 30.27
CA LEU A 166 21.64 3.01 31.27
C LEU A 166 22.58 2.47 32.35
N GLU A 167 23.75 1.96 31.99
CA GLU A 167 24.76 1.48 32.96
C GLU A 167 25.31 2.62 33.83
N SER A 168 25.42 3.82 33.29
CA SER A 168 25.84 5.01 34.03
C SER A 168 24.82 5.47 35.07
N LEU A 169 23.53 5.15 34.90
CA LEU A 169 22.43 5.48 35.82
C LEU A 169 22.41 4.46 37.01
N ASN A 170 23.48 4.36 37.73
CA ASN A 170 23.68 3.37 38.80
C ASN A 170 23.34 3.85 40.21
N THR A 171 22.93 5.09 40.39
CA THR A 171 22.52 5.66 41.67
C THR A 171 21.19 6.42 41.56
N LYS A 172 20.46 6.60 42.67
CA LYS A 172 19.19 7.32 42.74
C LYS A 172 19.33 8.78 42.27
N GLU A 173 20.42 9.44 42.64
CA GLU A 173 20.69 10.84 42.29
C GLU A 173 20.81 11.02 40.76
N LYS A 174 21.43 10.06 40.07
CA LYS A 174 21.55 10.09 38.60
C LYS A 174 20.21 9.87 37.91
N TRP A 175 19.34 9.03 38.49
CA TRP A 175 17.98 8.85 38.02
C TRP A 175 17.08 10.04 38.28
N GLU A 176 17.39 10.89 39.25
CA GLU A 176 16.58 12.07 39.60
C GLU A 176 16.32 12.96 38.39
N THR A 177 17.36 13.26 37.61
CA THR A 177 17.23 14.10 36.40
C THR A 177 16.31 13.46 35.35
N VAL A 178 16.47 12.15 35.13
CA VAL A 178 15.65 11.39 34.17
C VAL A 178 14.20 11.34 34.62
N LEU A 179 13.95 11.06 35.89
CA LEU A 179 12.62 11.00 36.46
C LEU A 179 11.93 12.38 36.45
N CYS A 180 12.64 13.45 36.85
CA CYS A 180 12.12 14.80 36.76
C CYS A 180 11.69 15.16 35.33
N ALA A 181 12.49 14.83 34.34
CA ALA A 181 12.14 15.04 32.94
C ALA A 181 10.94 14.18 32.48
N ALA A 182 10.92 12.89 32.83
CA ALA A 182 9.86 11.95 32.45
C ALA A 182 8.50 12.32 33.05
N PHE A 183 8.47 12.80 34.28
CA PHE A 183 7.24 13.23 34.97
C PHE A 183 6.88 14.69 34.68
N GLY A 184 7.79 15.50 34.16
CA GLY A 184 7.59 16.94 33.94
C GLY A 184 7.54 17.74 35.24
N GLU A 185 8.10 17.22 36.34
CA GLU A 185 8.06 17.83 37.68
C GLU A 185 9.41 17.78 38.41
N LYS A 186 9.68 18.82 39.20
CA LYS A 186 10.85 18.88 40.07
C LYS A 186 10.49 18.42 41.46
N ARG A 187 10.47 17.12 41.71
CA ARG A 187 10.24 16.51 43.01
C ARG A 187 11.42 15.61 43.37
N PRO A 188 11.70 15.39 44.69
CA PRO A 188 12.78 14.51 45.11
C PRO A 188 12.40 13.03 44.97
N PHE A 189 12.42 12.48 43.75
CA PHE A 189 12.13 11.07 43.46
C PHE A 189 13.09 10.11 44.16
N ALA A 190 14.36 10.53 44.32
CA ALA A 190 15.37 9.79 45.02
C ALA A 190 15.04 9.57 46.52
N GLU A 191 14.40 10.57 47.15
CA GLU A 191 13.99 10.47 48.57
C GLU A 191 12.86 9.46 48.75
N THR A 192 11.87 9.43 47.86
CA THR A 192 10.80 8.43 47.86
C THR A 192 11.33 7.03 47.70
N GLY A 193 12.34 6.85 46.85
CA GLY A 193 13.03 5.58 46.61
C GLY A 193 12.14 4.43 46.11
N LYS A 194 10.88 4.75 45.72
CA LYS A 194 9.85 3.79 45.30
C LYS A 194 9.19 4.24 44.01
N LEU A 195 8.89 3.31 43.11
CA LEU A 195 8.18 3.53 41.86
C LEU A 195 7.13 2.45 41.66
N VAL A 196 5.94 2.81 41.17
CA VAL A 196 4.87 1.90 40.81
C VAL A 196 4.82 1.70 39.31
N PHE A 197 4.90 0.46 38.85
CA PHE A 197 4.64 0.05 37.48
C PHE A 197 3.21 -0.45 37.36
N HIS A 198 2.37 0.30 36.63
CA HIS A 198 0.92 0.04 36.60
C HIS A 198 0.50 -0.52 35.24
N GLY A 199 -0.16 -1.67 35.25
CA GLY A 199 -0.81 -2.27 34.08
C GLY A 199 0.11 -2.97 33.09
N PHE A 200 1.30 -3.40 33.50
CA PHE A 200 2.24 -4.12 32.61
C PHE A 200 1.85 -5.58 32.45
N TYR A 201 0.87 -5.87 31.59
CA TYR A 201 0.38 -7.23 31.31
C TYR A 201 1.39 -8.11 30.57
N HIS A 202 2.39 -7.52 29.96
CA HIS A 202 3.62 -8.14 29.51
C HIS A 202 4.80 -7.19 29.76
N ILE A 203 5.98 -7.73 29.82
CA ILE A 203 7.18 -6.95 30.05
C ILE A 203 8.16 -7.25 28.91
N THR A 204 8.43 -6.23 28.08
CA THR A 204 9.39 -6.36 26.98
C THR A 204 10.82 -6.46 27.53
N PRO A 205 11.77 -7.00 26.78
CA PRO A 205 13.20 -7.00 27.17
C PRO A 205 13.69 -5.61 27.56
N PHE A 206 13.27 -4.60 26.82
CA PHE A 206 13.64 -3.22 27.03
C PHE A 206 13.09 -2.66 28.35
N GLN A 207 11.82 -2.90 28.65
CA GLN A 207 11.19 -2.53 29.93
C GLN A 207 11.89 -3.21 31.11
N GLU A 208 12.16 -4.51 31.00
CA GLU A 208 12.84 -5.28 32.06
C GLU A 208 14.26 -4.73 32.31
N ARG A 209 14.95 -4.29 31.24
CA ARG A 209 16.29 -3.69 31.37
C ARG A 209 16.26 -2.38 32.17
N PHE A 210 15.29 -1.51 31.89
CA PHE A 210 15.09 -0.29 32.68
C PHE A 210 14.74 -0.60 34.14
N MET A 211 13.83 -1.55 34.38
CA MET A 211 13.44 -1.96 35.71
C MET A 211 14.62 -2.48 36.52
N ARG A 212 15.45 -3.35 35.95
CA ARG A 212 16.66 -3.85 36.61
C ARG A 212 17.68 -2.75 36.91
N GLN A 213 17.76 -1.74 36.06
CA GLN A 213 18.70 -0.64 36.30
C GLN A 213 18.21 0.28 37.41
N LEU A 214 16.89 0.52 37.49
CA LEU A 214 16.29 1.21 38.65
C LEU A 214 16.50 0.45 39.96
N GLU A 215 16.35 -0.88 39.95
CA GLU A 215 16.61 -1.73 41.12
C GLU A 215 18.10 -1.65 41.53
N ARG A 216 19.03 -1.67 40.58
CA ARG A 216 20.48 -1.53 40.84
C ARG A 216 20.80 -0.16 41.45
N ALA A 217 20.10 0.88 41.02
CA ALA A 217 20.22 2.22 41.61
C ALA A 217 19.60 2.34 42.99
N GLY A 218 18.91 1.31 43.49
CA GLY A 218 18.34 1.23 44.81
C GLY A 218 16.89 1.64 44.95
N PHE A 219 16.15 1.74 43.84
CA PHE A 219 14.69 1.93 43.89
C PHE A 219 13.98 0.62 44.22
N GLU A 220 12.93 0.69 45.04
CA GLU A 220 11.99 -0.38 45.29
C GLU A 220 10.90 -0.30 44.20
N LEU A 221 10.69 -1.38 43.44
CA LEU A 221 9.69 -1.46 42.37
C LEU A 221 8.43 -2.17 42.86
N LEU A 222 7.29 -1.48 42.75
CA LEU A 222 5.97 -1.99 43.04
C LEU A 222 5.22 -2.22 41.74
N PHE A 223 4.60 -3.36 41.56
CA PHE A 223 3.79 -3.69 40.42
C PHE A 223 2.32 -3.68 40.81
N LEU A 224 1.49 -2.98 40.05
CA LEU A 224 0.07 -2.81 40.32
C LEU A 224 -0.76 -3.20 39.12
N PHE A 225 -1.67 -4.14 39.27
CA PHE A 225 -2.56 -4.59 38.20
C PHE A 225 -3.84 -5.23 38.80
N PRO A 226 -4.94 -5.35 38.02
CA PRO A 226 -6.14 -6.03 38.46
C PRO A 226 -5.93 -7.54 38.46
N TYR A 227 -6.39 -8.19 39.53
CA TYR A 227 -6.28 -9.64 39.71
C TYR A 227 -7.37 -10.18 40.63
N ASP A 228 -7.98 -11.31 40.25
CA ASP A 228 -8.91 -12.07 41.08
C ASP A 228 -8.56 -13.56 41.03
N GLU A 229 -8.12 -14.11 42.17
CA GLU A 229 -7.68 -15.52 42.29
C GLU A 229 -8.78 -16.55 41.99
N ARG A 230 -10.07 -16.14 41.99
CA ARG A 230 -11.20 -17.02 41.67
C ARG A 230 -11.25 -17.40 40.19
N TYR A 231 -10.64 -16.57 39.31
CA TYR A 231 -10.70 -16.74 37.85
C TYR A 231 -9.29 -16.80 37.18
N PRO A 232 -8.48 -17.80 37.59
CA PRO A 232 -7.09 -17.86 37.12
C PRO A 232 -6.97 -17.97 35.61
N PHE A 233 -7.96 -18.55 34.93
CA PHE A 233 -7.97 -18.63 33.48
C PHE A 233 -8.04 -17.25 32.80
N VAL A 234 -8.80 -16.32 33.36
CA VAL A 234 -8.91 -14.93 32.85
C VAL A 234 -7.60 -14.17 33.07
N TYR A 235 -6.99 -14.37 34.21
CA TYR A 235 -5.80 -13.64 34.66
C TYR A 235 -4.48 -14.35 34.32
N GLU A 236 -4.52 -15.39 33.48
CA GLU A 236 -3.34 -16.20 33.10
C GLU A 236 -2.18 -15.35 32.53
N VAL A 237 -2.48 -14.25 31.81
CA VAL A 237 -1.45 -13.33 31.31
C VAL A 237 -0.62 -12.72 32.44
N TRP A 238 -1.23 -12.39 33.56
CA TRP A 238 -0.57 -11.86 34.75
C TRP A 238 0.24 -12.94 35.47
N ASP A 239 -0.32 -14.15 35.61
CA ASP A 239 0.36 -15.28 36.21
C ASP A 239 1.63 -15.66 35.44
N LYS A 240 1.54 -15.67 34.13
CA LYS A 240 2.72 -15.94 33.29
C LYS A 240 3.76 -14.83 33.31
N THR A 241 3.32 -13.57 33.40
CA THR A 241 4.22 -12.42 33.44
C THR A 241 4.94 -12.30 34.77
N TYR A 242 4.25 -12.47 35.87
CA TYR A 242 4.76 -12.27 37.25
C TYR A 242 5.10 -13.59 37.94
N ASP A 243 5.61 -14.54 37.21
CA ASP A 243 6.04 -15.85 37.70
C ASP A 243 7.38 -15.76 38.46
N VAL A 244 7.56 -16.66 39.41
CA VAL A 244 8.80 -16.78 40.24
C VAL A 244 10.03 -17.00 39.37
N GLY A 245 9.91 -17.80 38.29
CA GLY A 245 10.98 -18.03 37.33
C GLY A 245 11.45 -16.77 36.63
N ASN A 246 10.68 -15.67 36.72
CA ASN A 246 11.01 -14.37 36.14
C ASN A 246 11.60 -13.38 37.16
N GLY A 247 11.86 -13.83 38.38
CA GLY A 247 12.38 -13.00 39.46
C GLY A 247 11.34 -12.21 40.19
N TYR A 248 10.05 -12.59 40.08
CA TYR A 248 8.96 -12.00 40.89
C TYR A 248 8.67 -12.84 42.14
N PRO A 249 8.07 -12.22 43.16
CA PRO A 249 7.72 -12.95 44.40
C PRO A 249 6.63 -14.00 44.11
N PRO A 250 6.61 -15.09 44.86
CA PRO A 250 5.54 -16.10 44.76
C PRO A 250 4.18 -15.47 45.10
N LYS A 251 3.09 -16.00 44.53
CA LYS A 251 1.73 -15.51 44.78
C LYS A 251 1.36 -15.38 46.26
N SER A 252 1.92 -16.22 47.12
CA SER A 252 1.72 -16.13 48.57
C SER A 252 2.19 -14.82 49.19
N GLU A 253 3.10 -14.11 48.52
CA GLU A 253 3.63 -12.83 48.96
C GLU A 253 2.94 -11.62 48.27
N TRP A 254 2.05 -11.87 47.35
CA TRP A 254 1.28 -10.82 46.70
C TRP A 254 0.31 -10.16 47.69
N LYS A 255 0.26 -8.84 47.65
CA LYS A 255 -0.74 -8.08 48.41
C LYS A 255 -2.03 -7.99 47.59
N MET A 256 -2.84 -9.04 47.68
CA MET A 256 -4.05 -9.18 46.89
C MET A 256 -5.25 -8.57 47.63
N GLU A 257 -5.99 -7.74 46.92
CA GLU A 257 -7.33 -7.31 47.34
C GLU A 257 -8.34 -8.41 46.94
N ARG A 258 -9.21 -8.81 47.87
CA ARG A 258 -10.20 -9.84 47.63
C ARG A 258 -11.58 -9.22 47.46
N SER A 259 -12.29 -9.61 46.41
CA SER A 259 -13.68 -9.24 46.17
C SER A 259 -14.58 -10.41 46.57
N GLN A 260 -15.70 -10.11 47.21
CA GLN A 260 -16.79 -11.07 47.45
C GLN A 260 -17.94 -10.85 46.47
N ALA A 261 -17.88 -9.86 45.61
CA ALA A 261 -18.91 -9.58 44.62
C ALA A 261 -19.01 -10.74 43.59
N GLU A 262 -20.23 -11.05 43.21
CA GLU A 262 -20.48 -11.99 42.12
C GLU A 262 -19.90 -11.42 40.81
N ASP A 263 -19.24 -12.26 40.02
CA ASP A 263 -18.66 -11.92 38.74
C ASP A 263 -19.20 -12.86 37.68
N VAL A 264 -20.30 -12.44 37.09
CA VAL A 264 -21.01 -13.19 36.04
C VAL A 264 -20.14 -13.53 34.88
N TYR A 265 -19.26 -12.59 34.45
CA TYR A 265 -18.38 -12.83 33.29
C TYR A 265 -17.20 -13.73 33.65
N GLY A 266 -16.66 -13.62 34.86
CA GLY A 266 -15.68 -14.58 35.36
C GLY A 266 -16.24 -16.00 35.37
N ASP A 267 -17.49 -16.16 35.75
CA ASP A 267 -18.20 -17.42 35.72
C ASP A 267 -18.39 -17.97 34.31
N ILE A 268 -18.71 -17.12 33.31
CA ILE A 268 -18.81 -17.52 31.89
C ILE A 268 -17.47 -18.06 31.42
N PHE A 269 -16.40 -17.35 31.68
CA PHE A 269 -15.05 -17.79 31.27
C PHE A 269 -14.61 -19.07 32.05
N ALA A 270 -15.17 -19.31 33.21
CA ALA A 270 -14.99 -20.56 33.95
C ALA A 270 -15.88 -21.73 33.46
N GLY A 271 -16.68 -21.51 32.38
CA GLY A 271 -17.50 -22.53 31.73
C GLY A 271 -18.94 -22.65 32.29
N ARG A 272 -19.44 -21.68 33.07
CA ARG A 272 -20.85 -21.68 33.48
C ARG A 272 -21.76 -21.27 32.32
N THR A 273 -22.87 -21.97 32.19
CA THR A 273 -23.90 -21.71 31.16
C THR A 273 -25.19 -21.21 31.81
N LYS A 274 -26.07 -20.61 31.00
CA LYS A 274 -27.39 -20.08 31.45
C LYS A 274 -27.28 -18.98 32.51
N VAL A 275 -26.42 -18.05 32.24
CA VAL A 275 -26.11 -16.92 33.14
C VAL A 275 -26.92 -15.70 32.71
N LYS A 276 -27.44 -14.95 33.69
CA LYS A 276 -28.09 -13.65 33.41
C LYS A 276 -27.04 -12.53 33.48
N LEU A 277 -26.84 -11.82 32.35
CA LEU A 277 -25.88 -10.74 32.28
C LEU A 277 -26.28 -9.53 33.11
N SER A 278 -25.30 -8.86 33.67
CA SER A 278 -25.47 -7.63 34.46
C SER A 278 -25.57 -6.36 33.61
N ASN A 279 -25.01 -6.38 32.41
CA ASN A 279 -24.95 -5.27 31.46
C ASN A 279 -25.38 -5.72 30.07
N HIS A 280 -25.54 -4.74 29.16
CA HIS A 280 -25.98 -5.00 27.80
C HIS A 280 -24.82 -5.52 26.95
N LEU A 281 -24.95 -6.77 26.47
CA LEU A 281 -24.06 -7.38 25.51
C LEU A 281 -24.83 -7.66 24.22
N SER A 282 -24.32 -7.25 23.08
CA SER A 282 -24.89 -7.54 21.77
C SER A 282 -23.83 -7.98 20.75
N ILE A 283 -24.22 -8.86 19.84
CA ILE A 283 -23.35 -9.37 18.77
C ILE A 283 -23.99 -9.02 17.44
N ARG A 284 -23.23 -8.44 16.54
CA ARG A 284 -23.66 -8.01 15.19
C ARG A 284 -22.83 -8.70 14.11
N GLU A 285 -23.51 -9.26 13.14
CA GLU A 285 -22.91 -9.78 11.93
C GLU A 285 -23.12 -8.79 10.80
N TYR A 286 -22.03 -8.37 10.15
CA TYR A 286 -22.07 -7.60 8.92
C TYR A 286 -21.82 -8.52 7.74
N PRO A 287 -22.70 -8.54 6.72
CA PRO A 287 -22.52 -9.39 5.54
C PRO A 287 -21.23 -9.13 4.79
N SER A 288 -20.80 -7.88 4.68
CA SER A 288 -19.55 -7.50 4.01
C SER A 288 -18.82 -6.34 4.70
N VAL A 289 -17.65 -6.01 4.17
CA VAL A 289 -16.82 -4.88 4.64
C VAL A 289 -17.53 -3.54 4.43
N LEU A 290 -18.38 -3.43 3.40
CA LEU A 290 -19.09 -2.21 3.08
C LEU A 290 -20.11 -1.86 4.17
N GLU A 291 -20.93 -2.84 4.60
CA GLU A 291 -21.89 -2.65 5.68
C GLU A 291 -21.19 -2.33 7.01
N PHE A 292 -20.06 -2.98 7.28
CA PHE A 292 -19.24 -2.63 8.43
C PHE A 292 -18.77 -1.18 8.38
N ALA A 293 -18.22 -0.73 7.25
CA ALA A 293 -17.74 0.64 7.09
C ALA A 293 -18.88 1.68 7.26
N ASP A 294 -20.06 1.44 6.69
CA ASP A 294 -21.22 2.31 6.88
C ASP A 294 -21.72 2.31 8.33
N ALA A 295 -21.72 1.16 8.99
CA ALA A 295 -22.06 1.05 10.40
C ALA A 295 -21.10 1.86 11.30
N VAL A 296 -19.80 1.83 11.03
CA VAL A 296 -18.80 2.62 11.76
C VAL A 296 -19.12 4.12 11.68
N LYS A 297 -19.55 4.59 10.54
CA LYS A 297 -19.98 6.00 10.37
C LYS A 297 -21.15 6.38 11.30
N LYS A 298 -22.10 5.47 11.50
CA LYS A 298 -23.22 5.65 12.44
C LYS A 298 -22.76 5.59 13.91
N ILE A 299 -21.95 4.59 14.25
CA ILE A 299 -21.39 4.37 15.60
C ILE A 299 -20.62 5.60 16.09
N ARG A 300 -19.83 6.21 15.19
CA ARG A 300 -19.09 7.43 15.54
C ARG A 300 -19.97 8.65 15.82
N ARG A 301 -21.08 8.80 15.13
CA ARG A 301 -22.04 9.87 15.44
C ARG A 301 -22.61 9.75 16.85
N GLU A 302 -22.67 8.52 17.37
CA GLU A 302 -23.09 8.23 18.74
C GLU A 302 -21.95 8.38 19.77
N ASN A 303 -20.75 8.76 19.35
CA ASN A 303 -19.54 8.90 20.18
C ASN A 303 -19.15 7.62 20.94
N ILE A 304 -19.37 6.46 20.31
CA ILE A 304 -18.97 5.15 20.82
C ILE A 304 -17.54 4.85 20.39
N ALA A 305 -16.69 4.49 21.34
CA ALA A 305 -15.30 4.13 21.06
C ALA A 305 -15.21 2.73 20.44
N LEU A 306 -14.40 2.60 19.40
CA LEU A 306 -14.16 1.37 18.63
C LEU A 306 -12.82 0.74 19.04
N TYR A 307 -12.82 -0.56 19.29
CA TYR A 307 -11.65 -1.37 19.63
C TYR A 307 -11.57 -2.60 18.73
N SER A 308 -10.36 -3.09 18.48
CA SER A 308 -10.17 -4.37 17.77
C SER A 308 -8.83 -5.01 18.16
N ALA A 309 -8.78 -6.33 18.17
CA ALA A 309 -7.51 -7.06 18.24
C ALA A 309 -6.67 -6.86 16.96
N ASP A 310 -7.34 -6.75 15.80
CA ASP A 310 -6.72 -6.40 14.52
C ASP A 310 -7.08 -4.94 14.11
N TYR A 311 -6.72 -4.00 14.97
CA TYR A 311 -7.00 -2.57 14.77
C TYR A 311 -6.32 -2.02 13.51
N LYS A 312 -5.17 -2.57 13.11
CA LYS A 312 -4.47 -2.17 11.89
C LYS A 312 -5.32 -2.47 10.65
N ARG A 313 -5.92 -3.66 10.59
CA ARG A 313 -6.84 -4.05 9.52
C ARG A 313 -8.10 -3.19 9.52
N ALA A 314 -8.69 -2.96 10.69
CA ALA A 314 -9.86 -2.10 10.84
C ALA A 314 -9.58 -0.66 10.35
N ASN A 315 -8.49 -0.06 10.78
CA ASN A 315 -8.10 1.30 10.36
C ASN A 315 -7.76 1.38 8.87
N ARG A 316 -7.20 0.31 8.28
CA ARG A 316 -6.96 0.24 6.83
C ARG A 316 -8.29 0.27 6.07
N ILE A 317 -9.26 -0.57 6.46
CA ILE A 317 -10.60 -0.57 5.87
C ILE A 317 -11.20 0.84 5.92
N LEU A 318 -11.16 1.48 7.08
CA LEU A 318 -11.77 2.79 7.24
C LEU A 318 -11.06 3.88 6.41
N ARG A 319 -9.76 3.79 6.24
CA ARG A 319 -9.02 4.68 5.34
C ARG A 319 -9.39 4.47 3.88
N ASP A 320 -9.56 3.22 3.46
CA ASP A 320 -9.94 2.89 2.09
C ASP A 320 -11.34 3.42 1.74
N TYR A 321 -12.29 3.33 2.67
CA TYR A 321 -13.67 3.78 2.47
C TYR A 321 -13.90 5.27 2.76
N PHE A 322 -13.12 5.87 3.64
CA PHE A 322 -13.29 7.26 4.08
C PHE A 322 -11.95 8.01 4.16
N PRO A 323 -11.23 8.14 3.04
CA PRO A 323 -9.89 8.73 3.04
C PRO A 323 -9.86 10.17 3.58
N ASP A 324 -10.91 10.96 3.34
CA ASP A 324 -10.97 12.36 3.80
C ASP A 324 -11.14 12.49 5.31
N ALA A 325 -11.80 11.53 5.94
CA ALA A 325 -12.13 11.60 7.37
C ALA A 325 -11.05 10.96 8.28
N TYR A 326 -10.19 10.11 7.73
CA TYR A 326 -9.35 9.19 8.50
C TYR A 326 -7.89 9.15 8.09
N GLY A 327 -7.45 10.18 7.41
CA GLY A 327 -6.13 10.21 6.88
C GLY A 327 -5.08 10.68 7.88
N GLU A 328 -4.44 9.76 8.59
CA GLU A 328 -3.00 9.88 8.72
C GLU A 328 -2.47 9.51 7.35
N ARG A 329 -2.21 10.51 6.55
CA ARG A 329 -1.76 10.29 5.20
C ARG A 329 -0.24 10.13 5.27
N MET A 330 0.23 8.90 5.04
CA MET A 330 1.64 8.69 4.72
C MET A 330 2.03 9.60 3.56
N LEU A 331 3.26 10.04 3.50
CA LEU A 331 3.72 10.92 2.43
C LEU A 331 3.30 10.43 1.04
N LEU A 332 3.44 9.12 0.76
CA LEU A 332 3.07 8.51 -0.53
C LEU A 332 1.56 8.54 -0.86
N ALA A 333 0.71 8.87 0.11
CA ALA A 333 -0.72 9.06 -0.14
C ALA A 333 -1.01 10.43 -0.79
N TYR A 334 -0.13 11.41 -0.57
CA TYR A 334 -0.25 12.73 -1.18
C TYR A 334 0.36 12.77 -2.59
N PRO A 335 -0.14 13.63 -3.47
CA PRO A 335 0.47 13.86 -4.77
C PRO A 335 1.95 14.21 -4.72
N VAL A 336 2.35 15.10 -3.83
CA VAL A 336 3.77 15.46 -3.61
C VAL A 336 4.61 14.24 -3.24
N GLY A 337 4.09 13.39 -2.36
CA GLY A 337 4.80 12.19 -1.92
C GLY A 337 4.96 11.17 -3.05
N ARG A 338 3.96 11.02 -3.91
CA ARG A 338 4.06 10.19 -5.12
C ARG A 338 5.13 10.71 -6.06
N PHE A 339 5.18 12.02 -6.26
CA PHE A 339 6.18 12.67 -7.10
C PHE A 339 7.60 12.50 -6.53
N VAL A 340 7.78 12.80 -5.25
CA VAL A 340 9.06 12.58 -4.54
C VAL A 340 9.48 11.12 -4.58
N GLY A 341 8.53 10.20 -4.39
CA GLY A 341 8.78 8.77 -4.49
C GLY A 341 9.23 8.34 -5.90
N VAL A 342 8.68 8.95 -6.96
CA VAL A 342 9.16 8.72 -8.34
C VAL A 342 10.59 9.22 -8.47
N LEU A 343 10.87 10.47 -8.12
CA LEU A 343 12.22 11.02 -8.20
C LEU A 343 13.23 10.16 -7.43
N ASN A 344 12.84 9.67 -6.26
CA ASN A 344 13.68 8.80 -5.45
C ASN A 344 14.00 7.47 -6.14
N ARG A 345 13.05 6.85 -6.84
CA ARG A 345 13.25 5.57 -7.55
C ARG A 345 13.96 5.72 -8.89
N MET A 346 14.07 6.93 -9.43
CA MET A 346 14.73 7.16 -10.72
C MET A 346 16.25 6.95 -10.68
N TRP A 347 16.87 6.82 -9.48
CA TRP A 347 18.30 6.54 -9.43
C TRP A 347 18.57 5.03 -9.40
N GLU A 348 19.41 4.56 -10.32
CA GLU A 348 19.91 3.19 -10.39
C GLU A 348 21.43 3.16 -10.15
N GLU A 349 21.82 2.65 -8.99
CA GLU A 349 23.23 2.64 -8.56
C GLU A 349 24.10 1.77 -9.46
N GLU A 350 23.58 0.61 -9.92
CA GLU A 350 24.33 -0.33 -10.78
C GLU A 350 24.69 0.29 -12.14
N LEU A 351 23.81 1.11 -12.67
CA LEU A 351 24.02 1.83 -13.94
C LEU A 351 24.69 3.18 -13.74
N GLY A 352 24.73 3.71 -12.51
CA GLY A 352 25.20 5.05 -12.19
C GLY A 352 24.45 6.13 -12.96
N SER A 353 23.18 5.91 -13.28
CA SER A 353 22.36 6.75 -14.14
C SER A 353 20.91 6.86 -13.68
N VAL A 354 20.24 7.88 -14.17
CA VAL A 354 18.80 8.06 -13.95
C VAL A 354 18.05 7.14 -14.92
N VAL A 355 17.11 6.36 -14.36
CA VAL A 355 16.23 5.45 -15.09
C VAL A 355 14.77 5.86 -14.89
N LEU A 356 13.90 5.49 -15.83
CA LEU A 356 12.48 5.81 -15.77
C LEU A 356 11.66 4.62 -16.26
N GLU A 357 10.81 4.11 -15.39
CA GLU A 357 9.82 3.09 -15.73
C GLU A 357 8.49 3.73 -16.15
N LYS A 358 7.76 3.05 -17.04
CA LYS A 358 6.43 3.50 -17.51
C LYS A 358 5.48 3.86 -16.36
N ARG A 359 5.44 3.04 -15.32
CA ARG A 359 4.59 3.27 -14.14
C ARG A 359 4.95 4.56 -13.40
N ASP A 360 6.23 4.81 -13.23
CA ASP A 360 6.71 6.00 -12.52
C ASP A 360 6.47 7.27 -13.34
N LEU A 361 6.62 7.18 -14.66
CA LEU A 361 6.29 8.28 -15.55
C LEU A 361 4.79 8.67 -15.45
N ILE A 362 3.89 7.69 -15.52
CA ILE A 362 2.45 7.95 -15.35
C ILE A 362 2.17 8.55 -13.97
N THR A 363 2.84 8.06 -12.93
CA THR A 363 2.69 8.57 -11.56
C THR A 363 3.17 10.02 -11.44
N ALA A 364 4.30 10.37 -12.06
CA ALA A 364 4.82 11.75 -12.06
C ALA A 364 3.85 12.72 -12.74
N PHE A 365 3.32 12.34 -13.93
CA PHE A 365 2.34 13.16 -14.65
C PHE A 365 1.03 13.33 -13.85
N SER A 366 0.50 12.23 -13.29
CA SER A 366 -0.75 12.27 -12.53
C SER A 366 -0.64 12.99 -11.18
N SER A 367 0.57 13.19 -10.65
CA SER A 367 0.79 13.88 -9.38
C SER A 367 0.38 15.35 -9.39
N GLY A 368 0.44 16.00 -10.57
CA GLY A 368 0.23 17.43 -10.70
C GLY A 368 1.46 18.27 -10.31
N TRP A 369 2.55 17.66 -9.83
CA TRP A 369 3.80 18.34 -9.45
C TRP A 369 4.79 18.51 -10.59
N LEU A 370 4.60 17.80 -11.69
CA LEU A 370 5.36 18.03 -12.93
C LEU A 370 4.63 19.08 -13.75
N VAL A 371 5.21 20.28 -13.88
CA VAL A 371 4.53 21.47 -14.43
C VAL A 371 5.35 22.08 -15.55
N LYS A 372 4.66 22.50 -16.61
CA LYS A 372 5.22 23.31 -17.69
C LYS A 372 4.37 24.56 -17.89
N ASP A 373 4.99 25.74 -17.85
CA ASP A 373 4.33 27.03 -18.06
C ASP A 373 3.05 27.22 -17.22
N GLY A 374 3.05 26.71 -15.97
CA GLY A 374 1.91 26.71 -15.07
C GLY A 374 0.86 25.64 -15.35
N ILE A 375 1.04 24.78 -16.35
CA ILE A 375 0.12 23.70 -16.69
C ILE A 375 0.66 22.37 -16.15
N PRO A 376 -0.09 21.67 -15.28
CA PRO A 376 0.37 20.39 -14.72
C PRO A 376 0.32 19.27 -15.76
N GLY A 377 1.24 18.32 -15.64
CA GLY A 377 1.35 17.16 -16.52
C GLY A 377 0.09 16.29 -16.58
N SER A 378 -0.74 16.34 -15.54
CA SER A 378 -2.01 15.61 -15.47
C SER A 378 -2.99 15.98 -16.59
N VAL A 379 -2.86 17.18 -17.16
CA VAL A 379 -3.68 17.64 -18.32
C VAL A 379 -3.31 16.89 -19.60
N TYR A 380 -2.11 16.30 -19.66
CA TYR A 380 -1.56 15.63 -20.84
C TYR A 380 -1.51 14.09 -20.70
N LEU A 381 -2.26 13.50 -19.77
CA LEU A 381 -2.22 12.05 -19.54
C LEU A 381 -2.66 11.23 -20.77
N GLN A 382 -3.61 11.75 -21.56
CA GLN A 382 -4.04 11.08 -22.77
C GLN A 382 -2.89 11.03 -23.79
N GLU A 383 -2.29 12.19 -24.08
CA GLU A 383 -1.17 12.30 -25.03
C GLU A 383 0.04 11.49 -24.55
N LEU A 384 0.29 11.46 -23.24
CA LEU A 384 1.30 10.59 -22.67
C LEU A 384 1.01 9.12 -22.96
N THR A 385 -0.24 8.69 -22.71
CA THR A 385 -0.65 7.30 -22.95
C THR A 385 -0.49 6.91 -24.40
N ASP A 386 -0.83 7.81 -25.31
CA ASP A 386 -0.71 7.62 -26.77
C ASP A 386 0.75 7.52 -27.23
N LEU A 387 1.65 8.25 -26.58
CA LEU A 387 3.09 8.25 -26.87
C LEU A 387 3.85 7.07 -26.27
N LEU A 388 3.38 6.52 -25.14
CA LEU A 388 4.11 5.49 -24.38
C LEU A 388 4.52 4.26 -25.21
N PRO A 389 3.71 3.71 -26.13
CA PRO A 389 4.12 2.56 -26.96
C PRO A 389 5.40 2.81 -27.74
N PHE A 390 5.59 4.04 -28.24
CA PHE A 390 6.80 4.41 -28.99
C PHE A 390 8.08 4.35 -28.14
N PHE A 391 7.96 4.56 -26.85
CA PHE A 391 9.06 4.54 -25.88
C PHE A 391 9.30 3.18 -25.24
N ARG A 392 8.64 2.13 -25.72
CA ARG A 392 8.87 0.77 -25.24
C ARG A 392 10.35 0.38 -25.32
N GLY A 393 10.87 -0.17 -24.23
CA GLY A 393 12.26 -0.60 -24.12
C GLY A 393 13.24 0.50 -23.72
N CYS A 394 12.84 1.77 -23.66
CA CYS A 394 13.65 2.82 -23.08
C CYS A 394 13.68 2.71 -21.56
N ARG A 395 14.86 2.78 -20.97
CA ARG A 395 15.07 2.70 -19.53
C ARG A 395 15.88 3.88 -19.00
N THR A 396 17.04 4.12 -19.55
CA THR A 396 17.97 5.19 -19.13
C THR A 396 17.60 6.55 -19.71
N SER A 397 18.01 7.64 -19.06
CA SER A 397 17.79 9.00 -19.55
C SER A 397 18.36 9.22 -20.95
N GLY A 398 19.48 8.57 -21.25
CA GLY A 398 20.09 8.62 -22.59
C GLY A 398 19.24 7.97 -23.66
N GLU A 399 18.68 6.77 -23.40
CA GLU A 399 17.79 6.07 -24.32
C GLU A 399 16.49 6.86 -24.57
N TRP A 400 15.90 7.42 -23.52
CA TRP A 400 14.72 8.26 -23.64
C TRP A 400 14.99 9.51 -24.49
N ARG A 401 16.07 10.25 -24.23
CA ARG A 401 16.43 11.45 -25.00
C ARG A 401 16.73 11.12 -26.46
N ALA A 402 17.44 10.03 -26.73
CA ALA A 402 17.68 9.58 -28.11
C ALA A 402 16.36 9.23 -28.82
N ARG A 403 15.43 8.57 -28.11
CA ARG A 403 14.14 8.20 -28.67
C ARG A 403 13.24 9.42 -28.86
N ILE A 404 13.28 10.42 -27.99
CA ILE A 404 12.57 11.70 -28.13
C ILE A 404 13.07 12.44 -29.37
N ALA A 405 14.39 12.51 -29.57
CA ALA A 405 14.96 13.14 -30.73
C ALA A 405 14.52 12.43 -32.03
N LEU A 406 14.57 11.10 -32.04
CA LEU A 406 14.10 10.30 -33.15
C LEU A 406 12.60 10.49 -33.43
N PHE A 407 11.78 10.56 -32.38
CA PHE A 407 10.34 10.82 -32.52
C PHE A 407 10.08 12.17 -33.21
N ARG A 408 10.74 13.23 -32.79
CA ARG A 408 10.63 14.56 -33.39
C ARG A 408 11.01 14.56 -34.88
N GLU A 409 12.07 13.82 -35.26
CA GLU A 409 12.48 13.65 -36.62
C GLU A 409 11.43 12.90 -37.45
N ILE A 410 10.92 11.78 -36.94
CA ILE A 410 9.87 10.99 -37.61
C ILE A 410 8.58 11.80 -37.72
N GLU A 411 8.15 12.47 -36.66
CA GLU A 411 6.95 13.31 -36.66
C GLU A 411 7.04 14.40 -37.74
N GLU A 412 8.16 15.07 -37.87
CA GLU A 412 8.37 16.10 -38.88
C GLU A 412 8.26 15.50 -40.29
N LYS A 413 8.92 14.37 -40.56
CA LYS A 413 8.86 13.67 -41.84
C LYS A 413 7.46 13.21 -42.22
N VAL A 414 6.73 12.66 -41.25
CA VAL A 414 5.36 12.10 -41.42
C VAL A 414 4.32 13.19 -41.63
N LEU A 415 4.41 14.29 -40.89
CA LEU A 415 3.39 15.35 -40.95
C LEU A 415 3.64 16.34 -42.08
N THR A 416 4.87 16.73 -42.40
CA THR A 416 5.19 17.68 -43.47
C THR A 416 4.84 17.20 -44.86
N SER A 417 4.91 15.90 -45.12
CA SER A 417 4.51 15.32 -46.41
C SER A 417 3.01 15.44 -46.70
N PHE A 418 2.19 15.67 -45.73
CA PHE A 418 0.72 15.71 -45.85
C PHE A 418 0.09 17.10 -45.66
N GLU A 419 0.75 18.04 -45.02
CA GLU A 419 0.25 19.41 -44.86
C GLU A 419 0.17 20.16 -46.16
N THR A 420 1.07 19.89 -47.10
CA THR A 420 1.12 20.51 -48.45
C THR A 420 -0.03 20.07 -49.37
N GLU A 421 -0.58 18.84 -49.16
CA GLU A 421 -1.72 18.37 -49.95
C GLU A 421 -3.06 18.73 -49.30
N ARG A 422 -3.11 18.91 -48.00
CA ARG A 422 -4.33 19.26 -47.24
C ARG A 422 -4.93 20.63 -47.55
N GLU A 423 -4.14 21.58 -48.02
CA GLU A 423 -4.65 22.91 -48.45
C GLU A 423 -5.44 22.85 -49.74
N ALA A 424 -5.29 21.83 -50.55
CA ALA A 424 -5.92 21.70 -51.84
C ALA A 424 -7.32 21.10 -51.84
N GLU A 425 -7.67 20.25 -50.87
CA GLU A 425 -8.98 19.55 -50.81
C GLU A 425 -9.57 19.45 -49.40
N LYS A 426 -10.38 20.45 -49.04
CA LYS A 426 -11.05 20.51 -47.73
C LYS A 426 -12.20 19.49 -47.49
N SER A 427 -12.33 18.46 -48.31
CA SER A 427 -13.48 17.56 -48.28
C SER A 427 -13.18 16.05 -48.29
N ILE A 428 -11.94 15.64 -48.05
CA ILE A 428 -11.64 14.20 -47.97
C ILE A 428 -12.08 13.68 -46.60
N ALA A 429 -12.94 12.69 -46.61
CA ALA A 429 -13.41 12.05 -45.37
C ALA A 429 -12.22 11.42 -44.62
N ARG A 430 -12.22 11.53 -43.30
CA ARG A 430 -11.13 10.99 -42.43
C ARG A 430 -10.78 9.52 -42.71
N TRP A 431 -11.73 8.72 -43.14
CA TRP A 431 -11.47 7.34 -43.48
C TRP A 431 -10.66 7.21 -44.77
N GLN A 432 -10.82 8.11 -45.78
CA GLN A 432 -9.96 8.18 -46.96
C GLN A 432 -8.55 8.60 -46.55
N GLU A 433 -8.43 9.63 -45.74
CA GLU A 433 -7.15 10.07 -45.17
C GLU A 433 -6.43 8.91 -44.46
N SER A 434 -7.11 8.09 -43.64
CA SER A 434 -6.52 6.94 -42.96
C SER A 434 -6.19 5.76 -43.88
N MET A 435 -6.77 5.71 -45.08
CA MET A 435 -6.43 4.73 -46.14
C MET A 435 -5.20 5.19 -46.92
N GLU A 436 -5.04 6.48 -47.12
CA GLU A 436 -3.92 7.09 -47.81
C GLU A 436 -2.68 7.17 -46.91
N ASN A 437 -2.90 7.53 -45.64
CA ASN A 437 -1.86 7.57 -44.63
C ASN A 437 -2.19 6.68 -43.41
N PRO A 438 -1.85 5.41 -43.39
CA PRO A 438 -2.12 4.50 -42.29
C PRO A 438 -1.42 4.90 -40.98
N LEU A 439 -0.40 5.76 -41.02
CA LEU A 439 0.30 6.25 -39.83
C LEU A 439 -0.59 7.12 -38.95
N VAL A 440 -1.60 7.78 -39.52
CA VAL A 440 -2.59 8.57 -38.73
C VAL A 440 -3.37 7.72 -37.73
N LYS A 441 -3.42 6.42 -37.94
CA LYS A 441 -4.08 5.47 -37.01
C LYS A 441 -3.25 5.14 -35.76
N PHE A 442 -1.97 5.44 -35.77
CA PHE A 442 -1.12 5.22 -34.60
C PHE A 442 -1.36 6.31 -33.56
N GLY A 443 -1.58 5.90 -32.31
CA GLY A 443 -1.84 6.82 -31.21
C GLY A 443 -0.74 7.86 -31.01
N VAL A 444 0.50 7.48 -31.29
CA VAL A 444 1.67 8.35 -31.17
C VAL A 444 1.60 9.60 -32.09
N PHE A 445 0.85 9.56 -33.18
CA PHE A 445 0.63 10.67 -34.10
C PHE A 445 -0.77 11.30 -33.95
N ALA A 446 -1.60 10.78 -33.04
CA ALA A 446 -2.92 11.33 -32.78
C ALA A 446 -2.85 12.66 -32.01
N GLY A 447 -3.89 13.46 -32.12
CA GLY A 447 -4.01 14.71 -31.37
C GLY A 447 -3.17 15.87 -31.92
N GLU A 448 -3.01 16.90 -31.10
CA GLU A 448 -2.33 18.14 -31.46
C GLU A 448 -0.81 18.05 -31.24
N LYS A 449 -0.03 18.52 -32.19
CA LYS A 449 1.46 18.49 -32.13
C LYS A 449 1.98 19.25 -30.90
N GLU A 450 1.37 20.38 -30.58
CA GLU A 450 1.77 21.22 -29.43
C GLU A 450 1.62 20.46 -28.12
N ARG A 451 0.54 19.69 -27.94
CA ARG A 451 0.27 18.91 -26.75
C ARG A 451 1.23 17.73 -26.63
N ARG A 452 1.52 17.03 -27.75
CA ARG A 452 2.55 15.98 -27.76
C ARG A 452 3.93 16.53 -27.39
N ASN A 453 4.30 17.68 -27.97
CA ASN A 453 5.57 18.33 -27.63
C ASN A 453 5.64 18.74 -26.14
N ALA A 454 4.52 19.20 -25.55
CA ALA A 454 4.46 19.49 -24.12
C ALA A 454 4.79 18.25 -23.28
N VAL A 455 4.27 17.06 -23.67
CA VAL A 455 4.60 15.78 -23.00
C VAL A 455 6.10 15.48 -23.10
N LEU A 456 6.69 15.60 -24.30
CA LEU A 456 8.12 15.32 -24.49
C LEU A 456 8.99 16.25 -23.64
N VAL A 457 8.65 17.53 -23.58
CA VAL A 457 9.37 18.51 -22.73
C VAL A 457 9.22 18.19 -21.26
N LEU A 458 8.05 17.76 -20.81
CA LEU A 458 7.83 17.36 -19.42
C LEU A 458 8.64 16.10 -19.06
N ILE A 459 8.77 15.13 -19.97
CA ILE A 459 9.64 13.98 -19.77
C ILE A 459 11.11 14.40 -19.62
N GLU A 460 11.58 15.28 -20.51
CA GLU A 460 12.95 15.83 -20.42
C GLU A 460 13.17 16.62 -19.13
N GLN A 461 12.17 17.40 -18.69
CA GLN A 461 12.20 18.11 -17.40
C GLN A 461 12.28 17.13 -16.23
N LEU A 462 11.51 16.07 -16.21
CA LEU A 462 11.54 15.05 -15.16
C LEU A 462 12.94 14.44 -15.01
N PHE A 463 13.60 14.11 -16.13
CA PHE A 463 15.00 13.67 -16.12
C PHE A 463 15.95 14.74 -15.58
N SER A 464 15.76 15.99 -15.98
CA SER A 464 16.58 17.11 -15.49
C SER A 464 16.46 17.30 -13.98
N LEU A 465 15.25 17.17 -13.42
CA LEU A 465 15.01 17.27 -11.98
C LEU A 465 15.68 16.10 -11.22
N ALA A 466 15.56 14.89 -11.75
CA ALA A 466 16.21 13.71 -11.15
C ALA A 466 17.75 13.81 -11.24
N GLU A 467 18.29 14.26 -12.35
CA GLU A 467 19.74 14.46 -12.53
C GLU A 467 20.27 15.55 -11.59
N GLN A 468 19.52 16.63 -11.34
CA GLN A 468 19.88 17.64 -10.32
C GLN A 468 19.95 17.05 -8.93
N LEU A 469 18.99 16.15 -8.59
CA LEU A 469 18.93 15.49 -7.29
C LEU A 469 20.13 14.56 -7.10
N TYR A 470 20.51 13.80 -8.14
CA TYR A 470 21.57 12.79 -8.12
C TYR A 470 22.84 13.24 -8.89
N ALA A 471 23.14 14.56 -8.94
CA ALA A 471 24.35 15.03 -9.60
C ALA A 471 25.59 14.21 -9.18
N PRO A 472 26.56 13.97 -10.07
CA PRO A 472 27.53 12.87 -10.01
C PRO A 472 28.51 13.00 -8.86
N LYS A 473 28.06 12.68 -7.66
CA LYS A 473 28.88 12.46 -6.49
C LYS A 473 28.80 10.98 -6.11
N LYS A 474 29.95 10.36 -5.92
CA LYS A 474 30.03 8.96 -5.43
C LYS A 474 29.48 8.80 -4.01
N LYS A 475 29.50 9.86 -3.22
CA LYS A 475 28.94 9.89 -1.86
C LYS A 475 28.21 11.20 -1.62
N ILE A 476 27.09 11.15 -0.94
CA ILE A 476 26.23 12.28 -0.58
C ILE A 476 25.82 12.16 0.89
N CYS A 477 25.63 13.28 1.57
CA CYS A 477 25.04 13.27 2.92
C CYS A 477 23.53 13.57 2.85
N ILE A 478 22.82 13.18 3.90
CA ILE A 478 21.37 13.35 4.00
C ILE A 478 20.98 14.83 3.82
N SER A 479 21.61 15.74 4.54
CA SER A 479 21.29 17.19 4.47
C SER A 479 21.51 17.77 3.08
N GLU A 480 22.59 17.38 2.39
CA GLU A 480 22.84 17.82 1.02
C GLU A 480 21.73 17.33 0.07
N HIS A 481 21.31 16.08 0.22
CA HIS A 481 20.23 15.51 -0.58
C HIS A 481 18.89 16.20 -0.31
N MET A 482 18.56 16.45 0.97
CA MET A 482 17.32 17.15 1.34
C MET A 482 17.29 18.60 0.83
N GLN A 483 18.42 19.31 0.86
CA GLN A 483 18.52 20.65 0.28
C GLN A 483 18.32 20.64 -1.23
N ARG A 484 18.88 19.65 -1.94
CA ARG A 484 18.65 19.47 -3.39
C ARG A 484 17.18 19.14 -3.66
N LEU A 485 16.57 18.26 -2.86
CA LEU A 485 15.16 17.92 -3.00
C LEU A 485 14.28 19.16 -2.81
N ALA A 486 14.57 19.99 -1.83
CA ALA A 486 13.87 21.28 -1.63
C ALA A 486 14.00 22.19 -2.85
N GLN A 487 15.21 22.30 -3.43
CA GLN A 487 15.44 23.09 -4.66
C GLN A 487 14.70 22.54 -5.86
N VAL A 488 14.65 21.22 -6.01
CA VAL A 488 13.90 20.54 -7.08
C VAL A 488 12.40 20.79 -6.94
N LEU A 489 11.86 20.68 -5.72
CA LEU A 489 10.44 20.94 -5.46
C LEU A 489 10.05 22.39 -5.68
N ALA A 490 10.94 23.33 -5.33
CA ALA A 490 10.72 24.77 -5.58
C ALA A 490 10.58 25.10 -7.09
N GLN A 491 11.20 24.30 -7.98
CA GLN A 491 11.01 24.45 -9.44
C GLN A 491 9.62 23.94 -9.92
N CYS A 492 8.94 23.18 -9.08
CA CYS A 492 7.62 22.61 -9.35
C CYS A 492 6.51 23.32 -8.58
N GLU A 493 6.79 24.49 -7.98
CA GLU A 493 5.83 25.21 -7.14
C GLU A 493 4.58 25.63 -7.91
N HIS A 494 3.44 25.48 -7.23
CA HIS A 494 2.13 25.90 -7.68
C HIS A 494 1.60 27.00 -6.75
N SER A 495 0.86 27.95 -7.31
CA SER A 495 0.22 29.04 -6.57
C SER A 495 -1.16 28.68 -5.99
N GLU A 496 -1.60 27.43 -6.06
CA GLU A 496 -2.92 27.02 -5.65
C GLU A 496 -2.99 26.61 -4.17
N GLU A 497 -3.96 27.13 -3.43
CA GLU A 497 -4.21 26.86 -2.00
C GLU A 497 -4.33 25.35 -1.65
N ARG A 498 -4.78 24.53 -2.60
CA ARG A 498 -4.92 23.07 -2.40
C ARG A 498 -3.61 22.34 -2.03
N TYR A 499 -2.46 22.98 -2.24
CA TYR A 499 -1.14 22.40 -1.94
C TYR A 499 -0.59 22.79 -0.56
N GLU A 500 -1.28 23.59 0.23
CA GLU A 500 -0.81 24.02 1.55
C GLU A 500 -0.54 22.85 2.51
N GLU A 501 -1.42 21.83 2.51
CA GLU A 501 -1.23 20.63 3.33
C GLU A 501 0.01 19.83 2.90
N GLU A 502 0.24 19.75 1.59
CA GLU A 502 1.39 19.04 1.01
C GLU A 502 2.70 19.75 1.35
N GLN A 503 2.71 21.08 1.29
CA GLN A 503 3.86 21.90 1.67
C GLN A 503 4.16 21.77 3.17
N ALA A 504 3.13 21.77 4.02
CA ALA A 504 3.29 21.58 5.46
C ALA A 504 3.88 20.19 5.78
N LEU A 505 3.42 19.14 5.10
CA LEU A 505 3.96 17.79 5.23
C LEU A 505 5.43 17.70 4.80
N MET A 506 5.78 18.32 3.68
CA MET A 506 7.17 18.35 3.22
C MET A 506 8.06 19.14 4.18
N ALA A 507 7.59 20.27 4.71
CA ALA A 507 8.31 21.03 5.72
C ALA A 507 8.59 20.20 6.99
N GLU A 508 7.63 19.38 7.43
CA GLU A 508 7.83 18.47 8.55
C GLU A 508 8.91 17.41 8.25
N ILE A 509 8.88 16.82 7.08
CA ILE A 509 9.89 15.82 6.65
C ILE A 509 11.29 16.45 6.60
N PHE A 510 11.40 17.67 6.03
CA PHE A 510 12.67 18.38 6.02
C PHE A 510 13.16 18.68 7.45
N ARG A 511 12.27 19.08 8.35
CA ARG A 511 12.60 19.31 9.77
C ARG A 511 13.10 18.04 10.47
N GLN A 512 12.59 16.88 10.11
CA GLN A 512 12.99 15.59 10.70
C GLN A 512 14.32 15.08 10.13
N LEU A 513 14.53 15.19 8.82
CA LEU A 513 15.66 14.58 8.13
C LEU A 513 16.82 15.56 7.85
N ASP A 514 16.54 16.85 7.68
CA ASP A 514 17.56 17.88 7.45
C ASP A 514 17.96 18.56 8.78
N ARG A 515 19.09 18.15 9.33
CA ARG A 515 19.70 18.83 10.49
C ARG A 515 20.91 19.61 10.02
N PRO A 516 20.87 20.96 9.97
CA PRO A 516 21.99 21.79 9.56
C PRO A 516 23.26 21.49 10.38
N GLY A 517 24.36 21.22 9.69
CA GLY A 517 25.65 20.92 10.31
C GLY A 517 25.95 19.44 10.59
N ASP A 518 25.01 18.53 10.34
CA ASP A 518 25.21 17.09 10.52
C ASP A 518 25.71 16.44 9.24
N MET A 519 27.02 16.55 8.99
CA MET A 519 27.68 16.00 7.79
C MET A 519 28.39 14.66 8.04
N LYS A 520 28.08 13.95 9.12
CA LYS A 520 28.87 12.80 9.54
C LYS A 520 28.64 11.54 8.69
N LEU A 521 27.42 11.32 8.19
CA LEU A 521 27.11 10.14 7.39
C LEU A 521 27.15 10.44 5.90
N LEU A 522 28.21 9.95 5.23
CA LEU A 522 28.34 9.96 3.77
C LEU A 522 28.00 8.59 3.21
N CYS A 523 26.95 8.50 2.41
CA CYS A 523 26.47 7.28 1.80
C CYS A 523 26.44 7.35 0.27
N ALA A 524 26.34 6.20 -0.38
CA ALA A 524 26.06 6.16 -1.81
C ALA A 524 24.60 6.60 -2.08
N PRO A 525 24.33 7.27 -3.21
CA PRO A 525 22.97 7.68 -3.55
C PRO A 525 21.96 6.54 -3.50
N GLY A 526 22.32 5.34 -3.99
CA GLY A 526 21.44 4.18 -3.97
C GLY A 526 21.08 3.65 -2.58
N ASP A 527 21.96 3.81 -1.59
CA ASP A 527 21.68 3.44 -0.20
C ASP A 527 20.71 4.44 0.43
N LEU A 528 20.90 5.72 0.11
CA LEU A 528 20.00 6.79 0.54
C LEU A 528 18.60 6.64 -0.05
N THR A 529 18.48 6.35 -1.35
CA THR A 529 17.18 6.14 -2.01
C THR A 529 16.40 4.98 -1.40
N LYS A 530 17.05 3.86 -1.06
CA LYS A 530 16.40 2.72 -0.40
C LYS A 530 15.88 3.08 0.99
N ALA A 531 16.66 3.81 1.77
CA ALA A 531 16.24 4.27 3.08
C ALA A 531 15.07 5.27 2.98
N LEU A 532 15.12 6.20 2.02
CA LEU A 532 14.03 7.15 1.77
C LEU A 532 12.75 6.45 1.31
N ASP A 533 12.82 5.43 0.46
CA ASP A 533 11.65 4.65 0.04
C ASP A 533 10.97 3.97 1.23
N LEU A 534 11.75 3.38 2.14
CA LEU A 534 11.23 2.79 3.38
C LEU A 534 10.64 3.86 4.32
N TYR A 535 11.29 5.00 4.45
CA TYR A 535 10.81 6.11 5.28
C TYR A 535 9.50 6.69 4.73
N PHE A 536 9.44 6.99 3.44
CA PHE A 536 8.25 7.55 2.80
C PHE A 536 7.06 6.59 2.77
N SER A 537 7.33 5.27 2.75
CA SER A 537 6.29 4.24 2.85
C SER A 537 5.83 3.97 4.28
N GLY A 538 6.43 4.62 5.28
CA GLY A 538 6.14 4.42 6.70
C GLY A 538 6.60 3.06 7.25
N ARG A 539 7.43 2.30 6.53
CA ARG A 539 7.93 1.00 6.96
C ARG A 539 8.97 1.09 8.07
N LEU A 540 9.60 2.26 8.24
CA LEU A 540 10.54 2.51 9.33
C LEU A 540 9.86 2.98 10.63
N GLU A 541 8.55 3.21 10.60
CA GLU A 541 7.79 3.55 11.81
C GLU A 541 7.71 2.34 12.74
N GLU A 542 7.76 2.60 14.06
CA GLU A 542 7.49 1.53 15.03
C GLU A 542 6.07 1.00 14.85
N GLU A 543 5.96 -0.32 14.79
CA GLU A 543 4.64 -0.99 14.74
C GLU A 543 3.76 -0.65 15.95
N GLU A 544 4.33 -0.10 17.01
CA GLU A 544 3.70 0.12 18.31
C GLU A 544 3.57 1.58 18.73
N GLN A 545 3.59 2.57 17.81
CA GLN A 545 3.21 3.93 18.20
C GLN A 545 1.67 4.05 18.30
N PRO A 546 1.09 3.80 19.50
CA PRO A 546 -0.35 3.87 19.71
C PRO A 546 -0.89 5.30 19.74
N ASN A 547 -0.02 6.31 19.60
CA ASN A 547 -0.37 7.73 19.73
C ASN A 547 -0.90 8.36 18.44
N ARG A 548 -0.80 7.67 17.31
CA ARG A 548 -1.48 8.13 16.11
C ARG A 548 -2.95 7.76 16.23
N ILE A 549 -3.80 8.78 16.29
CA ILE A 549 -5.24 8.68 16.49
C ILE A 549 -5.87 7.85 15.37
N GLY A 550 -5.77 6.53 15.53
CA GLY A 550 -6.57 5.61 14.75
C GLY A 550 -8.03 5.73 15.18
N LEU A 551 -8.94 5.45 14.25
CA LEU A 551 -10.37 5.42 14.58
C LEU A 551 -10.75 4.26 15.45
N VAL A 552 -10.05 3.16 15.24
CA VAL A 552 -10.20 1.93 16.00
C VAL A 552 -8.95 1.77 16.84
N TYR A 553 -9.16 1.71 18.13
CA TYR A 553 -8.09 1.53 19.10
C TYR A 553 -7.68 0.05 19.20
N PRO A 554 -6.41 -0.23 19.54
CA PRO A 554 -6.00 -1.56 19.94
C PRO A 554 -6.84 -2.10 21.11
N LEU A 555 -7.13 -3.39 21.11
CA LEU A 555 -7.92 -4.01 22.16
C LEU A 555 -7.29 -3.83 23.55
N TYR A 556 -5.96 -3.81 23.65
CA TYR A 556 -5.25 -3.62 24.91
C TYR A 556 -5.37 -2.21 25.53
N PHE A 557 -6.05 -1.27 24.86
CA PHE A 557 -6.41 0.03 25.46
C PHE A 557 -7.79 0.04 26.14
N VAL A 558 -8.48 -1.07 26.13
CA VAL A 558 -9.78 -1.22 26.78
C VAL A 558 -9.70 -1.00 28.28
N ASP A 559 -8.60 -1.35 28.93
CA ASP A 559 -8.37 -1.12 30.35
C ASP A 559 -8.47 0.38 30.72
N ALA A 560 -7.81 1.22 29.94
CA ALA A 560 -7.88 2.68 30.10
C ALA A 560 -9.30 3.22 29.93
N ALA A 561 -10.05 2.68 28.96
CA ALA A 561 -11.44 3.03 28.78
C ALA A 561 -12.30 2.61 29.98
N CYS A 562 -12.04 1.45 30.57
CA CYS A 562 -12.75 0.97 31.78
C CYS A 562 -12.56 1.88 33.00
N ILE A 563 -11.42 2.53 33.14
CA ILE A 563 -11.17 3.52 34.19
C ILE A 563 -11.91 4.85 33.92
N LYS A 564 -11.86 5.32 32.68
CA LYS A 564 -12.12 6.72 32.31
C LYS A 564 -13.59 7.04 32.07
N ASN A 565 -14.36 6.12 31.53
CA ASN A 565 -15.68 6.43 31.00
C ASN A 565 -16.68 5.29 31.17
N ARG A 566 -17.90 5.63 31.56
CA ARG A 566 -19.00 4.67 31.80
C ARG A 566 -19.85 4.44 30.51
N GLY A 567 -19.38 4.84 29.34
CA GLY A 567 -20.11 4.70 28.10
C GLY A 567 -20.02 3.31 27.47
N ARG A 568 -20.84 3.10 26.46
CA ARG A 568 -20.82 1.91 25.60
C ARG A 568 -19.54 1.86 24.77
N ILE A 569 -19.02 0.65 24.52
CA ILE A 569 -17.90 0.41 23.62
C ILE A 569 -18.28 -0.59 22.54
N HIS A 570 -17.57 -0.55 21.42
CA HIS A 570 -17.77 -1.48 20.32
C HIS A 570 -16.45 -2.17 19.95
N ILE A 571 -16.43 -3.50 20.04
CA ILE A 571 -15.28 -4.33 19.67
C ILE A 571 -15.57 -4.92 18.28
N CYS A 572 -14.87 -4.42 17.27
CA CYS A 572 -15.10 -4.76 15.87
C CYS A 572 -14.10 -5.76 15.32
N LEU A 573 -14.44 -6.36 14.17
CA LEU A 573 -13.68 -7.43 13.51
C LEU A 573 -13.37 -8.61 14.44
N SER A 574 -14.39 -9.01 15.21
CA SER A 574 -14.29 -10.12 16.18
C SER A 574 -14.54 -11.47 15.50
N ASP A 575 -13.92 -11.70 14.36
CA ASP A 575 -13.92 -12.97 13.65
C ASP A 575 -12.78 -13.90 14.12
N GLY A 576 -12.90 -15.19 13.83
CA GLY A 576 -11.93 -16.21 14.27
C GLY A 576 -10.52 -16.08 13.69
N SER A 577 -10.32 -15.21 12.70
CA SER A 577 -8.99 -14.92 12.17
C SER A 577 -8.30 -13.74 12.87
N SER A 578 -9.08 -12.90 13.55
CA SER A 578 -8.62 -11.69 14.22
C SER A 578 -8.62 -11.84 15.75
N LEU A 579 -9.51 -12.66 16.31
CA LEU A 579 -9.68 -12.81 17.74
C LEU A 579 -9.83 -14.29 18.16
N PRO A 580 -8.94 -14.87 18.98
CA PRO A 580 -7.74 -14.22 19.54
C PRO A 580 -6.76 -13.76 18.49
N GLY A 581 -6.00 -12.71 18.83
CA GLY A 581 -5.00 -12.16 17.91
C GLY A 581 -3.95 -13.19 17.50
N LYS A 582 -3.41 -13.02 16.32
CA LYS A 582 -2.34 -13.88 15.84
C LYS A 582 -1.12 -13.79 16.73
N GLN A 583 -0.42 -14.91 16.90
CA GLN A 583 0.89 -14.89 17.54
C GLN A 583 1.81 -13.94 16.81
N LYS A 584 2.53 -13.10 17.55
CA LYS A 584 3.52 -12.19 16.97
C LYS A 584 4.63 -13.00 16.31
N GLU A 585 5.02 -12.59 15.12
CA GLU A 585 6.15 -13.18 14.40
C GLU A 585 7.42 -12.39 14.70
N TYR A 586 8.55 -13.12 14.75
CA TYR A 586 9.85 -12.45 14.86
C TYR A 586 10.17 -11.75 13.52
N PRO A 587 10.81 -10.58 13.55
CA PRO A 587 11.23 -9.94 12.33
C PRO A 587 12.27 -10.80 11.60
N TRP A 588 12.15 -10.89 10.29
CA TRP A 588 13.10 -11.65 9.46
C TRP A 588 14.54 -11.12 9.67
N PRO A 589 15.57 -11.99 9.73
CA PRO A 589 15.54 -13.45 9.56
C PRO A 589 15.41 -14.25 10.87
N LEU A 590 14.99 -13.63 11.96
CA LEU A 590 14.85 -14.32 13.24
C LEU A 590 13.66 -15.30 13.20
N SER A 591 13.79 -16.36 13.97
CA SER A 591 12.74 -17.36 14.18
C SER A 591 12.72 -17.82 15.63
N ARG A 592 11.61 -18.43 16.06
CA ARG A 592 11.52 -19.04 17.39
C ARG A 592 12.68 -20.03 17.68
N LYS A 593 13.10 -20.77 16.65
CA LYS A 593 14.20 -21.73 16.77
C LYS A 593 15.53 -21.02 17.04
N VAL A 594 15.79 -19.90 16.36
CA VAL A 594 17.02 -19.10 16.54
C VAL A 594 17.05 -18.49 17.94
N ILE A 595 15.95 -17.84 18.36
CA ILE A 595 15.86 -17.21 19.68
C ILE A 595 15.99 -18.23 20.80
N ARG A 596 15.34 -19.42 20.67
CA ARG A 596 15.47 -20.49 21.65
C ARG A 596 16.92 -20.98 21.79
N LYS A 597 17.61 -21.23 20.67
CA LYS A 597 19.01 -21.62 20.70
C LYS A 597 19.91 -20.53 21.28
N CYS A 598 19.62 -19.27 21.01
CA CYS A 598 20.35 -18.14 21.62
C CYS A 598 20.13 -18.12 23.14
N LEU A 599 18.90 -18.34 23.61
CA LEU A 599 18.58 -18.44 25.04
C LEU A 599 19.31 -19.63 25.69
N GLU A 600 19.29 -20.81 25.07
CA GLU A 600 19.99 -22.00 25.54
C GLU A 600 21.53 -21.76 25.68
N LYS A 601 22.09 -21.02 24.73
CA LYS A 601 23.51 -20.68 24.73
C LYS A 601 23.90 -19.66 25.81
N THR A 602 23.08 -18.64 25.99
CA THR A 602 23.41 -17.46 26.81
C THR A 602 22.82 -17.48 28.20
N GLY A 603 21.69 -18.18 28.40
CA GLY A 603 20.89 -18.08 29.61
C GLY A 603 20.32 -16.68 29.86
N ASN A 604 20.25 -15.80 28.81
CA ASN A 604 19.87 -14.41 28.97
C ASN A 604 18.37 -14.27 29.35
N PRO A 605 18.07 -13.78 30.56
CA PRO A 605 16.71 -13.64 31.01
C PRO A 605 15.87 -12.64 30.21
N LEU A 606 16.47 -11.70 29.49
CA LEU A 606 15.77 -10.76 28.63
C LEU A 606 15.22 -11.44 27.38
N LEU A 607 15.92 -12.45 26.84
CA LEU A 607 15.40 -13.30 25.76
C LEU A 607 14.19 -14.11 26.21
N PHE A 608 14.13 -14.49 27.48
CA PHE A 608 12.97 -15.15 28.04
C PHE A 608 11.75 -14.22 28.08
N CYS A 609 11.96 -12.94 28.44
CA CYS A 609 10.92 -11.91 28.34
C CYS A 609 10.43 -11.77 26.88
N LEU A 610 11.34 -11.77 25.92
CA LEU A 610 11.01 -11.69 24.50
C LEU A 610 10.11 -12.85 24.05
N GLN A 611 10.48 -14.09 24.36
CA GLN A 611 9.64 -15.25 24.00
C GLN A 611 8.22 -15.12 24.55
N ARG A 612 8.07 -14.68 25.79
CA ARG A 612 6.76 -14.48 26.39
C ARG A 612 5.92 -13.43 25.68
N VAL A 613 6.48 -12.28 25.37
CA VAL A 613 5.78 -11.24 24.62
C VAL A 613 5.26 -11.77 23.28
N MET A 614 6.02 -12.67 22.64
CA MET A 614 5.60 -13.27 21.37
C MET A 614 4.55 -14.38 21.53
N ASP A 615 4.49 -15.03 22.68
CA ASP A 615 3.63 -16.20 22.89
C ASP A 615 2.31 -15.91 23.61
N GLN A 616 2.18 -14.79 24.33
CA GLN A 616 1.06 -14.50 25.25
C GLN A 616 -0.09 -13.66 24.65
N GLY A 617 -0.17 -13.52 23.32
CA GLY A 617 -1.20 -12.67 22.70
C GLY A 617 -2.63 -13.10 23.00
N ALA A 618 -2.91 -14.41 22.97
CA ALA A 618 -4.26 -14.93 23.20
C ALA A 618 -4.73 -14.77 24.65
N GLU A 619 -3.83 -14.91 25.61
CA GLU A 619 -4.12 -14.70 27.04
C GLU A 619 -4.39 -13.23 27.34
N ALA A 620 -3.65 -12.33 26.70
CA ALA A 620 -3.87 -10.89 26.81
C ALA A 620 -5.23 -10.48 26.23
N ASP A 621 -5.57 -10.96 25.03
CA ASP A 621 -6.87 -10.66 24.42
C ASP A 621 -8.04 -11.15 25.29
N ARG A 622 -7.93 -12.36 25.82
CA ARG A 622 -8.92 -12.89 26.76
C ARG A 622 -9.13 -11.99 27.98
N TYR A 623 -8.04 -11.54 28.57
CA TYR A 623 -8.08 -10.60 29.68
C TYR A 623 -8.76 -9.26 29.28
N PHE A 624 -8.41 -8.67 28.16
CA PHE A 624 -9.00 -7.41 27.73
C PHE A 624 -10.48 -7.54 27.36
N ILE A 625 -10.89 -8.66 26.74
CA ILE A 625 -12.31 -8.94 26.48
C ILE A 625 -13.08 -9.04 27.79
N TYR A 626 -12.55 -9.79 28.75
CA TYR A 626 -13.17 -9.88 30.06
C TYR A 626 -13.28 -8.51 30.76
N CYS A 627 -12.22 -7.69 30.75
CA CYS A 627 -12.28 -6.34 31.28
C CYS A 627 -13.37 -5.48 30.63
N ALA A 628 -13.50 -5.59 29.30
CA ALA A 628 -14.52 -4.89 28.55
C ALA A 628 -15.93 -5.29 29.00
N VAL A 629 -16.25 -6.58 28.95
CA VAL A 629 -17.61 -7.06 29.20
C VAL A 629 -18.01 -6.93 30.66
N LYS A 630 -17.07 -7.04 31.61
CA LYS A 630 -17.33 -6.88 33.04
C LYS A 630 -17.76 -5.46 33.42
N ASN A 631 -17.14 -4.47 32.78
CA ASN A 631 -17.25 -3.09 33.25
C ASN A 631 -18.21 -2.23 32.43
N ARG A 632 -18.73 -2.76 31.27
CA ARG A 632 -19.44 -1.92 30.30
C ARG A 632 -20.50 -2.64 29.50
N ASP A 633 -21.35 -1.84 28.88
CA ASP A 633 -22.14 -2.25 27.73
C ASP A 633 -21.24 -2.42 26.53
N VAL A 634 -21.23 -3.61 25.93
CA VAL A 634 -20.36 -3.96 24.81
C VAL A 634 -21.17 -4.44 23.62
N THR A 635 -20.86 -3.91 22.46
CA THR A 635 -21.29 -4.47 21.18
C THR A 635 -20.09 -5.12 20.51
N PHE A 636 -20.17 -6.39 20.19
CA PHE A 636 -19.22 -7.07 19.32
C PHE A 636 -19.73 -7.04 17.89
N SER A 637 -18.80 -6.95 16.93
CA SER A 637 -19.17 -7.16 15.52
C SER A 637 -18.11 -7.91 14.75
N TRP A 638 -18.55 -8.65 13.74
CA TRP A 638 -17.69 -9.36 12.82
C TRP A 638 -18.25 -9.29 11.39
N VAL A 639 -17.42 -9.56 10.40
CA VAL A 639 -17.78 -9.53 8.98
C VAL A 639 -17.79 -10.96 8.46
N SER A 640 -18.94 -11.42 7.94
CA SER A 640 -19.06 -12.81 7.47
C SER A 640 -18.44 -13.08 6.11
N ASN A 641 -18.38 -12.08 5.23
CA ASN A 641 -17.66 -12.18 3.96
C ASN A 641 -16.63 -11.03 3.85
N PHE A 642 -15.37 -11.40 3.85
CA PHE A 642 -14.27 -10.48 3.72
C PHE A 642 -13.50 -10.76 2.43
N ASN A 643 -13.65 -9.89 1.42
CA ASN A 643 -13.00 -10.03 0.11
C ASN A 643 -13.18 -11.43 -0.50
N GLY A 644 -14.41 -11.93 -0.52
CA GLY A 644 -14.75 -13.26 -1.05
C GLY A 644 -14.46 -14.43 -0.11
N LYS A 645 -13.84 -14.22 1.04
CA LYS A 645 -13.60 -15.26 2.04
C LYS A 645 -14.69 -15.25 3.10
N HIS A 646 -15.33 -16.39 3.32
CA HIS A 646 -16.22 -16.56 4.46
C HIS A 646 -15.42 -16.68 5.75
N LEU A 647 -15.76 -15.81 6.71
CA LEU A 647 -15.19 -15.82 8.05
C LEU A 647 -16.23 -16.38 9.03
N THR A 648 -15.76 -16.92 10.14
CA THR A 648 -16.59 -17.39 11.25
C THR A 648 -16.44 -16.44 12.44
N PRO A 649 -17.45 -16.33 13.32
CA PRO A 649 -17.31 -15.55 14.55
C PRO A 649 -16.19 -16.11 15.42
N SER A 650 -15.60 -15.25 16.25
CA SER A 650 -14.62 -15.66 17.25
C SER A 650 -15.23 -16.64 18.25
N ALA A 651 -14.42 -17.57 18.76
CA ALA A 651 -14.84 -18.48 19.84
C ALA A 651 -15.38 -17.78 21.09
N TYR A 652 -14.93 -16.55 21.35
CA TYR A 652 -15.46 -15.73 22.45
C TYR A 652 -16.92 -15.31 22.22
N LEU A 653 -17.30 -15.01 20.97
CA LEU A 653 -18.69 -14.68 20.64
C LEU A 653 -19.59 -15.90 20.82
N THR A 654 -19.16 -17.05 20.33
CA THR A 654 -19.86 -18.31 20.54
C THR A 654 -20.00 -18.64 22.04
N LEU A 655 -18.96 -18.39 22.84
CA LEU A 655 -19.01 -18.57 24.28
C LEU A 655 -20.10 -17.70 24.93
N PHE A 656 -20.24 -16.44 24.51
CA PHE A 656 -21.29 -15.55 25.05
C PHE A 656 -22.68 -15.92 24.56
N GLU A 657 -22.81 -16.36 23.30
CA GLU A 657 -24.07 -16.88 22.76
C GLU A 657 -24.57 -18.08 23.57
N ASP A 658 -23.69 -19.05 23.81
CA ASP A 658 -24.02 -20.29 24.56
C ASP A 658 -24.30 -20.01 26.02
N ALA A 659 -23.51 -19.13 26.68
CA ALA A 659 -23.62 -18.89 28.11
C ALA A 659 -24.80 -18.00 28.46
N ALA A 660 -25.11 -16.99 27.65
CA ALA A 660 -26.13 -15.99 27.95
C ALA A 660 -27.37 -16.08 27.05
N GLY A 661 -27.42 -16.98 26.09
CA GLY A 661 -28.52 -17.09 25.13
C GLY A 661 -28.67 -15.89 24.19
N ILE A 662 -27.57 -15.18 23.94
CA ILE A 662 -27.55 -14.03 23.02
C ILE A 662 -27.55 -14.58 21.59
N GLN A 663 -28.41 -14.01 20.74
CA GLN A 663 -28.39 -14.32 19.31
C GLN A 663 -27.61 -13.22 18.57
N SER A 664 -26.73 -13.64 17.68
CA SER A 664 -26.09 -12.72 16.73
C SER A 664 -27.15 -12.11 15.82
N VAL A 665 -27.20 -10.79 15.79
CA VAL A 665 -28.11 -10.04 14.91
C VAL A 665 -27.36 -9.79 13.62
N ARG A 666 -27.83 -10.43 12.55
CA ARG A 666 -27.37 -10.09 11.21
C ARG A 666 -27.95 -8.75 10.86
N GLU A 667 -27.07 -7.76 10.73
CA GLU A 667 -27.46 -6.47 10.17
C GLU A 667 -27.94 -6.77 8.75
N ALA A 668 -29.23 -6.51 8.49
CA ALA A 668 -29.76 -6.63 7.16
C ALA A 668 -28.85 -5.77 6.28
N ASP A 669 -28.39 -6.37 5.18
CA ASP A 669 -27.91 -5.60 4.06
C ASP A 669 -28.84 -4.37 4.00
N PRO A 670 -28.34 -3.11 4.21
CA PRO A 670 -29.20 -1.93 4.09
C PRO A 670 -29.70 -1.86 2.66
N GLY A 671 -29.90 -3.01 2.13
CA GLY A 671 -30.17 -3.34 0.78
C GLY A 671 -30.01 -2.12 -0.07
N ILE A 672 -29.29 -2.14 -1.11
CA ILE A 672 -29.56 -1.27 -2.24
C ILE A 672 -31.08 -1.32 -2.58
N THR A 673 -31.91 -1.52 -1.55
CA THR A 673 -33.37 -1.59 -1.53
C THR A 673 -34.03 -0.23 -1.62
N GLY A 674 -33.29 0.81 -1.74
CA GLY A 674 -33.91 2.09 -1.89
C GLY A 674 -33.42 2.86 -3.10
N ALA A 675 -32.18 2.66 -3.48
CA ALA A 675 -31.77 2.99 -4.81
C ALA A 675 -32.17 1.80 -5.70
N ARG A 676 -33.44 1.66 -6.05
CA ARG A 676 -33.67 1.44 -7.48
C ARG A 676 -32.69 2.41 -8.11
N VAL A 677 -31.56 1.91 -8.60
CA VAL A 677 -30.97 2.51 -9.76
C VAL A 677 -32.19 2.54 -10.68
N GLU A 678 -32.90 3.66 -10.68
CA GLU A 678 -33.76 3.94 -11.79
C GLU A 678 -32.81 3.70 -12.93
N ARG A 679 -32.96 2.55 -13.57
CA ARG A 679 -32.41 2.38 -14.90
C ARG A 679 -32.92 3.63 -15.56
N ILE A 680 -32.03 4.62 -15.65
CA ILE A 680 -32.28 5.79 -16.43
C ILE A 680 -32.77 5.14 -17.70
N PRO A 681 -34.06 5.18 -18.00
CA PRO A 681 -34.53 4.54 -19.19
C PRO A 681 -33.67 5.21 -20.25
N TYR A 682 -32.68 4.45 -20.75
CA TYR A 682 -31.91 4.95 -21.87
C TYR A 682 -32.95 5.34 -22.83
N GLY A 683 -33.19 6.66 -22.87
CA GLY A 683 -34.31 7.18 -23.61
C GLY A 683 -34.15 6.51 -24.94
N THR A 684 -35.20 5.87 -25.37
CA THR A 684 -35.37 5.45 -26.75
C THR A 684 -35.47 6.74 -27.57
N GLU A 685 -34.47 7.62 -27.42
CA GLU A 685 -34.24 8.66 -28.39
C GLU A 685 -34.02 7.88 -29.67
N LYS A 686 -35.03 7.93 -30.53
CA LYS A 686 -34.92 7.44 -31.88
C LYS A 686 -33.66 8.05 -32.42
N VAL A 687 -32.61 7.25 -32.49
CA VAL A 687 -31.36 7.65 -33.13
C VAL A 687 -31.79 8.20 -34.46
N ARG A 688 -31.66 9.50 -34.66
CA ARG A 688 -32.03 10.13 -35.94
C ARG A 688 -31.31 9.34 -37.01
N PRO A 689 -32.01 8.80 -38.02
CA PRO A 689 -31.32 8.06 -39.06
C PRO A 689 -30.25 8.97 -39.64
N TYR A 690 -28.99 8.61 -39.44
CA TYR A 690 -27.88 9.33 -40.04
C TYR A 690 -28.12 9.25 -41.55
N ASN A 691 -28.17 10.41 -42.18
CA ASN A 691 -28.23 10.51 -43.60
C ASN A 691 -26.86 10.01 -44.10
N VAL A 692 -26.79 8.71 -44.40
CA VAL A 692 -25.62 8.09 -44.99
C VAL A 692 -25.51 8.71 -46.37
N GLY A 693 -24.75 9.81 -46.45
CA GLY A 693 -24.43 10.40 -47.72
C GLY A 693 -23.88 9.29 -48.62
N LYS A 694 -24.01 9.43 -49.95
CA LYS A 694 -23.72 8.42 -50.93
C LYS A 694 -22.57 7.53 -50.50
N ALA A 695 -22.89 6.26 -50.13
CA ALA A 695 -21.85 5.31 -49.81
C ALA A 695 -20.89 5.23 -50.99
N PRO A 696 -19.57 5.36 -50.81
CA PRO A 696 -18.63 5.30 -51.90
C PRO A 696 -18.83 4.00 -52.66
N CYS A 697 -18.80 4.07 -53.97
CA CYS A 697 -18.82 2.88 -54.83
C CYS A 697 -17.60 2.02 -54.51
N GLY A 698 -17.82 0.89 -53.84
CA GLY A 698 -16.76 -0.02 -53.43
C GLY A 698 -16.36 0.17 -51.96
N MET A 699 -16.97 -0.60 -51.05
CA MET A 699 -16.45 -0.68 -49.69
C MET A 699 -15.08 -1.38 -49.69
N ALA A 700 -14.11 -0.75 -49.11
CA ALA A 700 -12.81 -1.34 -48.86
C ALA A 700 -12.95 -2.69 -48.12
N LYS A 701 -12.10 -3.65 -48.42
CA LYS A 701 -12.10 -5.02 -47.82
C LYS A 701 -12.14 -4.94 -46.29
N GLU A 702 -11.37 -4.06 -45.68
CA GLU A 702 -11.32 -3.87 -44.23
C GLU A 702 -12.62 -3.32 -43.65
N ALA A 703 -13.29 -2.44 -44.35
CA ALA A 703 -14.60 -1.91 -43.93
C ALA A 703 -15.66 -3.00 -43.88
N ARG A 704 -15.67 -3.91 -44.86
CA ARG A 704 -16.56 -5.08 -44.91
C ARG A 704 -16.26 -6.06 -43.77
N MET A 705 -14.97 -6.31 -43.53
CA MET A 705 -14.54 -7.17 -42.43
C MET A 705 -14.94 -6.59 -41.08
N THR A 706 -14.74 -5.29 -40.87
CA THR A 706 -15.16 -4.61 -39.64
C THR A 706 -16.66 -4.69 -39.44
N TYR A 707 -17.45 -4.52 -40.52
CA TYR A 707 -18.90 -4.68 -40.45
C TYR A 707 -19.31 -6.13 -40.09
N ALA A 708 -18.66 -7.11 -40.68
CA ALA A 708 -18.93 -8.52 -40.38
C ALA A 708 -18.61 -8.89 -38.93
N LEU A 709 -17.55 -8.32 -38.37
CA LEU A 709 -17.19 -8.51 -36.95
C LEU A 709 -18.21 -7.86 -36.04
N CYS A 710 -18.46 -6.58 -36.25
CA CYS A 710 -19.38 -5.83 -35.43
C CYS A 710 -19.93 -4.61 -36.21
N PRO A 711 -21.23 -4.56 -36.50
CA PRO A 711 -21.86 -3.42 -37.17
C PRO A 711 -21.69 -2.10 -36.43
N MET A 712 -21.66 -2.13 -35.07
CA MET A 712 -21.45 -0.95 -34.27
C MET A 712 -20.01 -0.41 -34.42
N ARG A 713 -19.01 -1.27 -34.38
CA ARG A 713 -17.63 -0.89 -34.65
C ARG A 713 -17.49 -0.24 -36.04
N TYR A 714 -18.14 -0.82 -37.03
CA TYR A 714 -18.17 -0.25 -38.35
C TYR A 714 -18.85 1.14 -38.39
N THR A 715 -20.00 1.28 -37.74
CA THR A 715 -20.73 2.56 -37.67
C THR A 715 -19.87 3.66 -37.01
N LEU A 716 -19.25 3.34 -35.89
CA LEU A 716 -18.37 4.29 -35.19
C LEU A 716 -17.15 4.66 -36.03
N SER A 717 -16.49 3.68 -36.63
CA SER A 717 -15.24 3.89 -37.36
C SER A 717 -15.41 4.52 -38.74
N TYR A 718 -16.41 4.09 -39.52
CA TYR A 718 -16.54 4.47 -40.93
C TYR A 718 -17.69 5.42 -41.24
N ILE A 719 -18.78 5.35 -40.46
CA ILE A 719 -19.94 6.23 -40.70
C ILE A 719 -19.82 7.51 -39.88
N LEU A 720 -19.49 7.39 -38.59
CA LEU A 720 -19.30 8.53 -37.69
C LEU A 720 -17.90 9.09 -37.74
N GLU A 721 -17.03 8.49 -38.55
CA GLU A 721 -15.64 8.88 -38.71
C GLU A 721 -14.87 9.04 -37.40
N LYS A 722 -15.22 8.22 -36.41
CA LYS A 722 -14.50 8.13 -35.15
C LYS A 722 -13.40 7.09 -35.23
N TYR A 723 -12.34 7.41 -35.99
CA TYR A 723 -11.17 6.55 -36.06
C TYR A 723 -10.45 6.57 -34.73
N PRO A 724 -10.46 5.45 -33.98
CA PRO A 724 -9.64 5.37 -32.82
C PRO A 724 -8.17 5.23 -33.26
N SER A 725 -7.34 5.95 -32.58
CA SER A 725 -5.91 5.69 -32.66
C SER A 725 -5.59 4.34 -32.02
N TYR A 726 -4.58 3.66 -32.52
CA TYR A 726 -4.09 2.44 -31.89
C TYR A 726 -3.20 2.84 -30.70
N HIS A 727 -3.60 2.47 -29.49
CA HIS A 727 -2.95 2.86 -28.25
C HIS A 727 -2.23 1.71 -27.54
N SER A 728 -2.45 0.46 -27.97
CA SER A 728 -1.80 -0.69 -27.39
C SER A 728 -0.74 -1.27 -28.30
N GLU A 729 0.28 -1.90 -27.74
CA GLU A 729 1.30 -2.62 -28.51
C GLU A 729 0.68 -3.64 -29.48
N PHE A 730 -0.39 -4.30 -29.04
CA PHE A 730 -1.13 -5.25 -29.88
C PHE A 730 -1.79 -4.55 -31.09
N GLN A 731 -2.46 -3.41 -30.85
CA GLN A 731 -3.14 -2.65 -31.90
C GLN A 731 -2.13 -2.03 -32.89
N GLU A 732 -0.98 -1.58 -32.38
CA GLU A 732 0.10 -1.08 -33.24
C GLU A 732 0.68 -2.16 -34.14
N ASN A 733 0.98 -3.34 -33.61
CA ASN A 733 1.43 -4.47 -34.41
C ASN A 733 0.41 -4.86 -35.48
N TYR A 734 -0.87 -4.74 -35.19
CA TYR A 734 -1.97 -4.96 -36.13
C TYR A 734 -1.94 -3.92 -37.28
N ALA A 735 -1.67 -2.66 -36.98
CA ALA A 735 -1.62 -1.58 -37.97
C ALA A 735 -0.38 -1.61 -38.83
N VAL A 736 0.73 -2.20 -38.34
CA VAL A 736 1.98 -2.36 -39.13
C VAL A 736 1.76 -3.19 -40.38
N ASN A 737 0.98 -4.25 -40.34
CA ASN A 737 0.69 -5.10 -41.49
C ASN A 737 0.01 -4.35 -42.67
N PRO A 738 -1.07 -3.56 -42.46
CA PRO A 738 -1.62 -2.70 -43.51
C PRO A 738 -0.62 -1.69 -44.08
N LEU A 739 0.22 -1.11 -43.23
CA LEU A 739 1.29 -0.21 -43.68
C LEU A 739 2.27 -0.92 -44.64
N ILE A 740 2.72 -2.13 -44.26
CA ILE A 740 3.58 -2.94 -45.10
C ILE A 740 2.91 -3.26 -46.43
N GLN A 741 1.62 -3.63 -46.44
CA GLN A 741 0.89 -3.89 -47.67
C GLN A 741 0.79 -2.66 -48.56
N SER A 742 0.55 -1.48 -47.97
CA SER A 742 0.52 -0.22 -48.73
C SER A 742 1.89 0.08 -49.34
N LEU A 743 2.96 -0.08 -48.59
CA LEU A 743 4.33 0.09 -49.06
C LEU A 743 4.72 -0.93 -50.14
N LEU A 744 4.31 -2.19 -50.01
CA LEU A 744 4.51 -3.22 -51.03
C LEU A 744 3.76 -2.89 -52.34
N SER A 745 2.61 -2.23 -52.29
CA SER A 745 1.91 -1.80 -53.49
C SER A 745 2.67 -0.69 -54.26
N LEU A 746 3.37 0.17 -53.52
CA LEU A 746 4.26 1.19 -54.10
C LEU A 746 5.52 0.58 -54.75
N LEU A 747 6.03 -0.55 -54.25
CA LEU A 747 7.18 -1.27 -54.80
C LEU A 747 7.00 -1.66 -56.27
N LYS A 748 5.75 -1.88 -56.69
CA LYS A 748 5.46 -2.25 -58.07
C LYS A 748 5.64 -1.11 -59.07
N THR A 749 5.62 0.12 -58.62
CA THR A 749 5.68 1.32 -59.45
C THR A 749 7.07 1.92 -59.55
N ASP A 750 7.88 1.87 -58.49
CA ASP A 750 9.06 2.72 -58.37
C ASP A 750 10.43 1.99 -58.21
N GLY A 751 10.48 0.66 -58.34
CA GLY A 751 11.75 -0.11 -58.30
C GLY A 751 12.39 -0.23 -56.93
N VAL A 752 11.64 0.05 -55.86
CA VAL A 752 12.05 -0.11 -54.44
C VAL A 752 12.10 -1.61 -54.07
N THR A 753 13.11 -2.04 -53.35
CA THR A 753 13.29 -3.42 -52.93
C THR A 753 12.54 -3.75 -51.66
N LYS A 754 12.22 -5.03 -51.43
CA LYS A 754 11.61 -5.49 -50.15
C LYS A 754 12.48 -5.12 -48.94
N GLU A 755 13.78 -5.15 -49.10
CA GLU A 755 14.74 -4.82 -48.04
C GLU A 755 14.63 -3.33 -47.68
N GLU A 756 14.52 -2.43 -48.66
CA GLU A 756 14.29 -1.01 -48.41
C GLU A 756 12.96 -0.75 -47.68
N VAL A 757 11.90 -1.47 -48.07
CA VAL A 757 10.60 -1.38 -47.32
C VAL A 757 10.75 -1.83 -45.90
N TYR A 758 11.45 -2.94 -45.67
CA TYR A 758 11.70 -3.47 -44.35
C TYR A 758 12.48 -2.47 -43.49
N GLN A 759 13.56 -1.91 -44.01
CA GLN A 759 14.35 -0.93 -43.27
C GLN A 759 13.54 0.34 -42.94
N ASN A 760 12.78 0.87 -43.88
CA ASN A 760 11.92 2.03 -43.66
C ASN A 760 10.87 1.80 -42.59
N VAL A 761 10.25 0.62 -42.57
CA VAL A 761 9.28 0.26 -41.52
C VAL A 761 9.96 0.17 -40.17
N ILE A 762 11.12 -0.48 -40.08
CA ILE A 762 11.85 -0.64 -38.81
C ILE A 762 12.34 0.70 -38.27
N GLU A 763 12.76 1.61 -39.14
CA GLU A 763 13.15 2.97 -38.74
C GLU A 763 11.97 3.75 -38.17
N LEU A 764 10.76 3.59 -38.70
CA LEU A 764 9.55 4.23 -38.20
C LEU A 764 9.06 3.63 -36.86
N PHE A 765 9.40 2.37 -36.55
CA PHE A 765 8.96 1.66 -35.36
C PHE A 765 10.15 1.12 -34.55
N PRO A 766 10.96 2.00 -33.96
CA PRO A 766 12.17 1.61 -33.23
C PRO A 766 11.87 0.78 -31.98
N GLN A 767 10.64 0.81 -31.46
CA GLN A 767 10.16 0.07 -30.30
C GLN A 767 9.96 -1.43 -30.56
N LEU A 768 9.91 -1.89 -31.82
CA LEU A 768 9.71 -3.30 -32.15
C LEU A 768 10.86 -4.17 -31.62
N CYS A 769 10.53 -5.26 -30.95
CA CYS A 769 11.52 -6.23 -30.49
C CYS A 769 12.00 -7.15 -31.63
N GLY A 770 13.06 -7.93 -31.37
CA GLY A 770 13.65 -8.82 -32.37
C GLY A 770 12.68 -9.87 -32.95
N ALA A 771 11.73 -10.36 -32.13
CA ALA A 771 10.71 -11.30 -32.61
C ALA A 771 9.71 -10.63 -33.56
N GLU A 772 9.25 -9.43 -33.22
CA GLU A 772 8.31 -8.66 -34.05
C GLU A 772 8.97 -8.24 -35.35
N LYS A 773 10.22 -7.78 -35.35
CA LYS A 773 11.02 -7.48 -36.54
C LYS A 773 11.15 -8.70 -37.45
N ARG A 774 11.35 -9.89 -36.85
CA ARG A 774 11.45 -11.13 -37.62
C ARG A 774 10.12 -11.53 -38.27
N GLN A 775 9.00 -11.38 -37.53
CA GLN A 775 7.66 -11.60 -38.08
C GLN A 775 7.37 -10.68 -39.28
N ILE A 776 7.73 -9.40 -39.18
CA ILE A 776 7.60 -8.44 -40.29
C ILE A 776 8.43 -8.87 -41.48
N TYR A 777 9.67 -9.31 -41.27
CA TYR A 777 10.56 -9.80 -42.30
C TYR A 777 9.98 -11.05 -42.99
N ASP A 778 9.57 -12.06 -42.24
CA ASP A 778 8.97 -13.30 -42.74
C ASP A 778 7.67 -13.02 -43.53
N TYR A 779 6.85 -12.08 -43.05
CA TYR A 779 5.64 -11.64 -43.75
C TYR A 779 5.96 -10.98 -45.11
N LEU A 780 6.96 -10.11 -45.17
CA LEU A 780 7.42 -9.50 -46.41
C LEU A 780 7.95 -10.51 -47.40
N GLN A 781 8.68 -11.52 -46.92
CA GLN A 781 9.22 -12.58 -47.79
C GLN A 781 8.11 -13.50 -48.36
N SER A 782 7.11 -13.86 -47.54
CA SER A 782 6.01 -14.77 -47.90
C SER A 782 4.99 -14.12 -48.86
N ASN A 783 4.70 -12.84 -48.69
CA ASN A 783 3.65 -12.16 -49.52
C ASN A 783 4.15 -11.52 -50.81
N GLY A 784 5.44 -11.67 -51.12
CA GLY A 784 5.99 -11.09 -52.33
C GLY A 784 5.67 -11.85 -53.63
N GLN A 785 4.96 -12.99 -53.60
CA GLN A 785 4.63 -13.80 -54.76
C GLN A 785 3.15 -13.74 -55.20
N GLU A 786 2.23 -13.17 -54.41
CA GLU A 786 0.79 -13.31 -54.61
C GLU A 786 -0.01 -12.03 -54.86
N THR A 787 0.54 -11.00 -55.45
CA THR A 787 -0.29 -9.85 -55.86
C THR A 787 -0.24 -9.56 -57.33
N GLU A 788 -0.72 -10.49 -58.14
CA GLU A 788 -1.37 -10.22 -59.42
C GLU A 788 -2.87 -10.08 -59.19
N ALA A 789 -3.34 -9.09 -58.49
CA ALA A 789 -4.75 -8.76 -58.46
C ALA A 789 -4.88 -7.25 -58.70
N GLY A 790 -5.14 -6.94 -59.92
CA GLY A 790 -5.59 -5.64 -60.36
C GLY A 790 -6.83 -5.18 -59.61
N HIS A 791 -7.01 -3.92 -59.68
CA HIS A 791 -8.09 -3.08 -59.16
C HIS A 791 -9.49 -3.56 -59.54
N SER A 792 -9.96 -4.72 -59.29
CA SER A 792 -11.40 -5.00 -59.54
C SER A 792 -11.98 -6.29 -59.06
N ASP A 793 -11.40 -6.99 -58.15
CA ASP A 793 -12.19 -8.14 -57.71
C ASP A 793 -12.50 -8.13 -56.19
N CYS A 794 -13.82 -8.01 -56.00
CA CYS A 794 -14.51 -8.37 -54.74
C CYS A 794 -14.38 -9.86 -54.43
N GLY A 795 -13.35 -10.54 -54.95
CA GLY A 795 -13.08 -11.96 -54.84
C GLY A 795 -12.34 -12.31 -53.57
N SER A 796 -12.84 -13.31 -52.89
CA SER A 796 -12.27 -14.13 -51.81
C SER A 796 -11.51 -13.39 -50.72
N PHE A 797 -12.16 -13.29 -49.60
CA PHE A 797 -11.57 -12.97 -48.31
C PHE A 797 -10.59 -14.07 -47.89
N SER A 798 -9.31 -13.86 -48.05
CA SER A 798 -8.31 -14.63 -47.32
C SER A 798 -7.77 -13.79 -46.17
N TYR A 799 -8.34 -14.01 -45.01
CA TYR A 799 -7.71 -13.60 -43.79
C TYR A 799 -6.59 -14.61 -43.50
N THR A 800 -5.37 -14.19 -43.41
CA THR A 800 -4.29 -15.13 -43.13
C THR A 800 -4.54 -15.75 -41.73
N ASP A 801 -4.36 -17.05 -41.61
CA ASP A 801 -4.54 -17.79 -40.33
C ASP A 801 -3.74 -17.18 -39.19
N GLU A 802 -2.60 -16.60 -39.47
CA GLU A 802 -1.70 -15.95 -38.51
C GLU A 802 -2.28 -14.65 -37.97
N ARG A 803 -2.88 -13.83 -38.80
CA ARG A 803 -3.55 -12.59 -38.38
C ARG A 803 -4.78 -12.89 -37.53
N LEU A 804 -5.54 -13.92 -37.88
CA LEU A 804 -6.68 -14.39 -37.14
C LEU A 804 -6.28 -14.93 -35.74
N LYS A 805 -5.12 -15.61 -35.66
CA LYS A 805 -4.56 -16.11 -34.41
C LYS A 805 -4.07 -14.97 -33.50
N LEU A 806 -3.53 -13.92 -34.07
CA LEU A 806 -3.09 -12.73 -33.31
C LEU A 806 -4.28 -11.92 -32.78
N GLU A 807 -5.29 -11.65 -33.63
CA GLU A 807 -6.48 -10.91 -33.21
C GLU A 807 -7.39 -11.70 -32.27
N PHE A 808 -7.52 -13.00 -32.51
CA PHE A 808 -8.40 -13.88 -31.78
C PHE A 808 -7.62 -15.11 -31.31
N PRO A 809 -6.88 -15.03 -30.23
CA PRO A 809 -6.08 -16.14 -29.70
C PRO A 809 -6.94 -17.35 -29.34
N ASN A 810 -8.18 -17.16 -28.91
CA ASN A 810 -9.11 -18.24 -28.59
C ASN A 810 -9.61 -18.96 -29.87
N PRO A 811 -9.39 -20.29 -30.01
CA PRO A 811 -9.83 -21.06 -31.18
C PRO A 811 -11.33 -21.00 -31.47
N GLN A 812 -12.16 -21.04 -30.43
CA GLN A 812 -13.62 -21.01 -30.56
C GLN A 812 -14.12 -19.68 -31.14
N VAL A 813 -13.49 -18.57 -30.69
CA VAL A 813 -13.76 -17.23 -31.20
C VAL A 813 -13.35 -17.13 -32.67
N ARG A 814 -12.21 -17.72 -33.06
CA ARG A 814 -11.77 -17.78 -34.46
C ARG A 814 -12.76 -18.48 -35.37
N GLU A 815 -13.33 -19.60 -34.94
CA GLU A 815 -14.36 -20.34 -35.71
C GLU A 815 -15.60 -19.48 -35.95
N VAL A 816 -16.06 -18.73 -34.94
CA VAL A 816 -17.21 -17.83 -35.08
C VAL A 816 -16.90 -16.66 -36.03
N VAL A 817 -15.71 -16.08 -35.94
CA VAL A 817 -15.25 -15.01 -36.83
C VAL A 817 -15.12 -15.51 -38.26
N LEU A 818 -14.55 -16.70 -38.47
CA LEU A 818 -14.45 -17.32 -39.79
C LEU A 818 -15.85 -17.62 -40.40
N ALA A 819 -16.78 -18.11 -39.59
CA ALA A 819 -18.17 -18.37 -40.04
C ALA A 819 -18.87 -17.04 -40.46
N ARG A 820 -18.63 -15.95 -39.77
CA ARG A 820 -19.14 -14.63 -40.14
C ARG A 820 -18.52 -14.10 -41.44
N PHE A 821 -17.21 -14.32 -41.64
CA PHE A 821 -16.55 -13.97 -42.88
C PHE A 821 -17.00 -14.82 -44.07
N ALA A 822 -17.23 -16.11 -43.89
CA ALA A 822 -17.72 -17.00 -44.91
C ALA A 822 -19.11 -16.58 -45.43
N GLY A 823 -19.97 -16.04 -44.54
CA GLY A 823 -21.28 -15.50 -44.92
C GLY A 823 -21.25 -14.26 -45.82
N LEU A 824 -20.08 -13.61 -45.96
CA LEU A 824 -19.88 -12.45 -46.83
C LEU A 824 -19.37 -12.82 -48.27
N SER A 825 -18.97 -14.04 -48.45
CA SER A 825 -18.39 -14.56 -49.68
C SER A 825 -19.46 -15.14 -50.62
N THR A 826 -20.40 -14.33 -51.10
CA THR A 826 -21.28 -14.73 -52.18
C THR A 826 -20.79 -14.15 -53.52
N PRO A 827 -20.72 -14.95 -54.60
CA PRO A 827 -20.09 -14.56 -55.85
C PRO A 827 -20.82 -13.48 -56.67
N ASP A 828 -22.03 -13.14 -56.29
CA ASP A 828 -22.85 -12.18 -57.01
C ASP A 828 -22.67 -10.74 -56.52
N GLY A 829 -22.28 -9.82 -57.36
CA GLY A 829 -22.09 -8.41 -57.13
C GLY A 829 -23.29 -7.59 -56.57
N ARG A 830 -24.32 -8.28 -56.08
CA ARG A 830 -25.47 -7.71 -55.39
C ARG A 830 -25.19 -7.39 -53.93
N THR A 831 -24.06 -7.81 -53.39
CA THR A 831 -23.72 -7.71 -51.97
C THR A 831 -23.60 -6.27 -51.47
N GLY A 832 -23.31 -5.29 -52.31
CA GLY A 832 -23.15 -3.90 -51.91
C GLY A 832 -24.53 -3.23 -51.52
N MET A 833 -25.59 -3.59 -52.23
CA MET A 833 -26.92 -3.04 -51.97
C MET A 833 -27.59 -3.73 -50.75
N ASP A 834 -27.43 -5.05 -50.65
CA ASP A 834 -27.97 -5.87 -49.56
C ASP A 834 -27.30 -5.53 -48.24
N LEU A 835 -26.01 -5.23 -48.27
CA LEU A 835 -25.25 -4.75 -47.09
C LEU A 835 -25.76 -3.36 -46.65
N LYS A 836 -26.09 -2.47 -47.56
CA LYS A 836 -26.57 -1.13 -47.28
C LYS A 836 -27.95 -1.17 -46.63
N GLU A 837 -28.87 -2.02 -47.12
CA GLU A 837 -30.19 -2.25 -46.53
C GLU A 837 -30.08 -2.94 -45.16
N LYS A 838 -29.23 -3.92 -45.01
CA LYS A 838 -28.92 -4.57 -43.71
C LYS A 838 -28.27 -3.60 -42.72
N MET A 839 -27.40 -2.70 -43.15
CA MET A 839 -26.80 -1.68 -42.30
C MET A 839 -27.85 -0.70 -41.80
N VAL A 840 -28.82 -0.29 -42.61
CA VAL A 840 -29.92 0.56 -42.19
C VAL A 840 -30.89 -0.17 -41.24
N ALA A 841 -31.21 -1.43 -41.54
CA ALA A 841 -32.03 -2.27 -40.68
C ALA A 841 -31.37 -2.59 -39.33
N THR A 842 -30.04 -2.80 -39.32
CA THR A 842 -29.29 -3.09 -38.09
C THR A 842 -29.09 -1.86 -37.19
N GLN A 843 -29.25 -0.64 -37.73
CA GLN A 843 -29.31 0.55 -36.91
C GLN A 843 -30.50 0.55 -35.95
N GLU A 844 -31.59 -0.12 -36.30
CA GLU A 844 -32.77 -0.28 -35.44
C GLU A 844 -32.59 -1.45 -34.44
N GLU A 845 -31.79 -2.44 -34.75
CA GLU A 845 -31.54 -3.65 -33.91
C GLU A 845 -30.14 -3.76 -33.35
N MET A 846 -29.41 -2.66 -33.13
CA MET A 846 -28.04 -2.72 -32.59
C MET A 846 -27.98 -3.33 -31.17
N LYS A 847 -28.39 -4.57 -31.07
CA LYS A 847 -28.09 -5.45 -29.95
C LYS A 847 -26.89 -6.30 -30.35
N CYS A 848 -25.71 -5.97 -29.82
CA CYS A 848 -24.67 -6.97 -29.77
C CYS A 848 -25.27 -8.24 -29.20
N GLY A 849 -25.38 -9.31 -30.01
CA GLY A 849 -25.95 -10.57 -29.55
C GLY A 849 -25.26 -11.06 -28.29
N ARG A 850 -26.03 -11.53 -27.32
CA ARG A 850 -25.53 -12.05 -26.05
C ARG A 850 -24.92 -13.43 -26.25
N GLY A 851 -23.72 -13.50 -26.76
CA GLY A 851 -22.97 -14.74 -26.89
C GLY A 851 -21.51 -14.53 -26.52
N ASP A 852 -20.86 -15.54 -25.94
CA ASP A 852 -19.47 -15.47 -25.47
C ASP A 852 -18.49 -15.07 -26.58
N ALA A 853 -18.76 -15.41 -27.81
CA ALA A 853 -17.99 -15.01 -28.97
C ALA A 853 -17.99 -13.48 -29.22
N VAL A 854 -19.05 -12.77 -28.80
CA VAL A 854 -19.15 -11.31 -28.96
C VAL A 854 -18.33 -10.58 -27.89
N ARG A 855 -18.22 -11.16 -26.67
CA ARG A 855 -17.37 -10.61 -25.60
C ARG A 855 -15.91 -10.54 -26.03
N ALA A 856 -15.40 -11.58 -26.63
CA ALA A 856 -14.03 -11.62 -27.10
C ALA A 856 -13.75 -10.58 -28.19
N VAL A 857 -14.71 -10.25 -29.05
CA VAL A 857 -14.59 -9.18 -30.06
C VAL A 857 -14.58 -7.81 -29.40
N CYS A 858 -15.35 -7.59 -28.33
CA CYS A 858 -15.37 -6.34 -27.59
C CYS A 858 -14.07 -6.07 -26.85
N SER A 859 -13.41 -7.08 -26.26
CA SER A 859 -12.15 -6.91 -25.50
C SER A 859 -11.01 -6.35 -26.34
N PHE A 860 -11.02 -6.59 -27.64
CA PHE A 860 -10.03 -6.05 -28.60
C PHE A 860 -10.59 -4.94 -29.49
N CYS A 861 -11.73 -4.38 -29.13
CA CYS A 861 -12.36 -3.35 -29.94
C CYS A 861 -11.75 -1.96 -29.62
N PRO A 862 -11.18 -1.29 -30.62
CA PRO A 862 -10.63 0.05 -30.42
C PRO A 862 -11.70 1.11 -30.13
N GLN A 863 -13.00 0.80 -30.34
CA GLN A 863 -14.15 1.67 -30.07
C GLN A 863 -14.82 1.35 -28.72
N ILE A 864 -14.19 0.55 -27.85
CA ILE A 864 -14.83 0.05 -26.62
C ILE A 864 -15.31 1.20 -25.71
N ASP A 865 -14.53 2.25 -25.60
CA ASP A 865 -14.82 3.39 -24.73
C ASP A 865 -15.97 4.26 -25.25
N LEU A 866 -16.24 4.24 -26.56
CA LEU A 866 -17.32 4.98 -27.18
C LEU A 866 -18.59 4.13 -27.36
N CYS A 867 -18.46 2.80 -27.24
CA CYS A 867 -19.53 1.89 -27.55
C CYS A 867 -20.45 1.63 -26.37
N ARG A 868 -21.70 2.13 -26.44
CA ARG A 868 -22.73 1.86 -25.42
C ARG A 868 -23.14 0.40 -25.30
N ASN A 869 -22.85 -0.41 -26.31
CA ASN A 869 -23.15 -1.84 -26.33
C ASN A 869 -21.92 -2.71 -26.00
N ALA A 870 -20.83 -2.10 -25.57
CA ALA A 870 -19.63 -2.82 -25.17
C ALA A 870 -19.92 -3.74 -23.99
N ILE A 871 -19.47 -4.99 -24.11
CA ILE A 871 -19.52 -5.97 -23.02
C ILE A 871 -18.17 -5.89 -22.32
N PHE A 872 -18.12 -5.20 -21.21
CA PHE A 872 -16.96 -5.18 -20.33
C PHE A 872 -16.91 -6.52 -19.59
N ALA A 873 -15.88 -7.31 -19.84
CA ALA A 873 -15.68 -8.55 -19.10
C ALA A 873 -15.18 -8.20 -17.71
N ALA A 874 -16.04 -8.27 -16.70
CA ALA A 874 -15.62 -8.33 -15.30
C ALA A 874 -14.89 -9.65 -14.97
N ASP A 875 -14.98 -10.63 -15.87
CA ASP A 875 -14.50 -12.01 -15.68
C ASP A 875 -13.37 -12.35 -16.67
N GLN A 876 -12.36 -11.48 -16.80
CA GLN A 876 -11.19 -11.78 -17.63
C GLN A 876 -10.27 -12.87 -17.05
N GLU A 877 -10.49 -13.29 -15.80
CA GLU A 877 -9.67 -14.33 -15.16
C GLU A 877 -9.95 -15.76 -15.63
N GLU A 878 -11.08 -16.03 -16.27
CA GLU A 878 -11.43 -17.38 -16.73
C GLU A 878 -10.92 -17.74 -18.14
N TYR A 879 -10.31 -16.83 -18.88
CA TYR A 879 -9.89 -17.07 -20.26
C TYR A 879 -8.38 -17.21 -20.47
N TYR A 880 -7.58 -17.19 -19.42
CA TYR A 880 -6.11 -17.32 -19.48
C TYR A 880 -5.55 -18.58 -18.82
N ASP A 881 -6.39 -19.55 -18.44
CA ASP A 881 -5.95 -20.89 -18.03
C ASP A 881 -5.82 -21.86 -19.22
#